data_27b64bcc255551c1a85dbefec5053fbe
#
_entry.id   27b64bcc255551c1a85dbefec5053fbe
#
_cell.length_a   1.000
_cell.length_b   1.000
_cell.length_c   1.000
_cell.angle_alpha   90.00
_cell.angle_beta   90.00
_cell.angle_gamma   90.00
#
_symmetry.space_group_name_H-M   'P 1'
#
loop_
_entity.id
_entity.type
_entity.pdbx_description
1 polymer ?
#
loop_
_entity_poly.entity_id
_entity_poly.type
_entity_poly.pdbx_seq_one_letter_code
_entity_poly.pdbx_strand_id
1 'polypeptide(L)'
;MIDHIEIRGARVHNLKNVDVDVPLHQIVAIAGLSGSGKSSLALGVLYAEGSRRYLEALSTYTRRRMTQAAKAQVDEVLYVPAALALHQRPGVPGMRSTFGTGTELLNSLRLLFSRLASHRCPNGHYLPPTLAVAAGQALTCPQCGATFYAPSAEELAFNSQGACRTCDGTGIVRTVDLSTLVPDDSLTIDEGAVAPWNSLMWSLMTDVCREMGVRTDVPFRELSDREKEIVFHGPAEKKHILYHSKKTEQATELDFTYYNAVYTVENALAKVKDEKGMKRVEKFLKQAPCPDCGGSRLSEAARAPKVRGLSLDEVCRMPLSELCEWVAGVPASLPEEMRPMAESICEAFAGVAKRLLDLGLGYLSLDRAASTLSTGERQRMQLARAVRNRTTGVLYVLDEPSIGLHPSNLVGLCGVMQDLVADGNSVVLVDHDTQVLEQSDWMIEMGPGAGADGGRVIAQGTPRELSKNPASKIGPFLFGENSAPMRPRAKQETLFSQGTIALSTSQLHTVKPLSAQFPKGRLTVVTGVSGSGKTTLVLESLVPALQDQIAGKPLPPHVKALDAPGIRQVKLIDATPIGINVRSTVATYANVHDELRKTFAKTADAKRLGYKAGDFSYNTGRLRCPTCDGTGEISLDVQFLPDVNIPCPQCRGARYAKEAAAVRYEAKNGQTYSLPDLMAMDVHDALSACADLKVVRQRLQVLEDLGLGYLTLGEETPRLSGGEAQRLKLASEMGKSQSDSQIGRAHV
;
A
#
# COMPACT_ATOMS: atom_id res chain seq x y z
N MET A 1 -29.44 27.75 15.46
CA MET A 1 -28.21 27.36 14.73
C MET A 1 -28.32 25.87 14.52
N ILE A 2 -28.00 25.36 13.35
CA ILE A 2 -28.05 23.92 13.08
C ILE A 2 -26.86 23.30 13.82
N ASP A 3 -27.11 22.33 14.70
CA ASP A 3 -26.12 21.75 15.62
C ASP A 3 -25.88 20.26 15.39
N HIS A 4 -26.62 19.62 14.46
CA HIS A 4 -26.47 18.20 14.13
C HIS A 4 -26.83 17.90 12.66
N ILE A 5 -26.30 16.78 12.16
CA ILE A 5 -26.68 16.15 10.89
C ILE A 5 -27.79 15.15 11.19
N GLU A 6 -28.88 15.18 10.47
CA GLU A 6 -29.97 14.21 10.59
C GLU A 6 -29.84 13.14 9.51
N ILE A 7 -29.77 11.87 9.91
CA ILE A 7 -29.76 10.71 9.01
C ILE A 7 -31.04 9.90 9.29
N ARG A 8 -31.80 9.58 8.24
CA ARG A 8 -33.03 8.79 8.33
C ARG A 8 -33.01 7.69 7.29
N GLY A 9 -33.30 6.45 7.73
CA GLY A 9 -33.45 5.30 6.87
C GLY A 9 -32.19 4.83 6.16
N ALA A 10 -31.01 4.89 6.78
CA ALA A 10 -29.76 4.46 6.16
C ALA A 10 -29.69 2.93 5.99
N ARG A 11 -29.43 2.48 4.74
CA ARG A 11 -29.40 1.05 4.32
C ARG A 11 -28.16 0.70 3.50
N VAL A 12 -27.08 1.46 3.66
CA VAL A 12 -25.83 1.25 2.94
C VAL A 12 -25.15 -0.01 3.49
N HIS A 13 -24.75 -0.92 2.61
CA HIS A 13 -24.13 -2.21 2.95
C HIS A 13 -24.96 -3.01 3.97
N ASN A 14 -24.44 -3.18 5.19
CA ASN A 14 -25.11 -3.94 6.25
C ASN A 14 -25.99 -3.08 7.19
N LEU A 15 -26.13 -1.78 6.94
CA LEU A 15 -26.99 -0.91 7.74
C LEU A 15 -28.46 -1.31 7.64
N LYS A 16 -29.16 -1.36 8.79
CA LYS A 16 -30.54 -1.83 8.93
C LYS A 16 -31.49 -0.69 9.22
N ASN A 17 -31.72 0.16 8.21
CA ASN A 17 -32.66 1.29 8.32
C ASN A 17 -32.34 2.19 9.52
N VAL A 18 -31.10 2.68 9.56
CA VAL A 18 -30.57 3.42 10.70
C VAL A 18 -31.05 4.86 10.67
N ASP A 19 -31.62 5.31 11.79
CA ASP A 19 -31.89 6.70 12.10
C ASP A 19 -30.90 7.16 13.17
N VAL A 20 -30.19 8.25 12.94
CA VAL A 20 -29.21 8.78 13.89
C VAL A 20 -28.95 10.26 13.64
N ASP A 21 -28.76 11.01 14.73
CA ASP A 21 -28.35 12.40 14.73
C ASP A 21 -26.86 12.48 15.08
N VAL A 22 -26.07 13.18 14.26
CA VAL A 22 -24.62 13.32 14.42
C VAL A 22 -24.29 14.77 14.75
N PRO A 23 -23.82 15.08 15.98
CA PRO A 23 -23.50 16.45 16.37
C PRO A 23 -22.46 17.11 15.47
N LEU A 24 -22.63 18.40 15.21
CA LEU A 24 -21.68 19.24 14.47
C LEU A 24 -20.74 19.99 15.42
N HIS A 25 -19.62 20.50 14.89
CA HIS A 25 -18.62 21.28 15.63
C HIS A 25 -18.03 20.55 16.83
N GLN A 26 -17.93 19.25 16.74
CA GLN A 26 -17.43 18.36 17.77
C GLN A 26 -16.63 17.22 17.14
N ILE A 27 -15.92 16.47 17.99
CA ILE A 27 -15.27 15.20 17.62
C ILE A 27 -16.28 14.08 17.94
N VAL A 28 -16.83 13.46 16.90
CA VAL A 28 -17.77 12.33 17.04
C VAL A 28 -17.05 11.03 16.67
N ALA A 29 -16.99 10.08 17.59
CA ALA A 29 -16.41 8.77 17.36
C ALA A 29 -17.50 7.74 17.01
N ILE A 30 -17.29 6.98 15.93
CA ILE A 30 -18.12 5.82 15.58
C ILE A 30 -17.36 4.56 15.97
N ALA A 31 -17.81 3.89 17.02
CA ALA A 31 -17.22 2.69 17.60
C ALA A 31 -18.05 1.43 17.30
N GLY A 32 -17.52 0.26 17.63
CA GLY A 32 -18.20 -1.03 17.51
C GLY A 32 -17.31 -2.13 16.97
N LEU A 33 -17.81 -3.36 16.94
CA LEU A 33 -17.06 -4.52 16.44
C LEU A 33 -16.68 -4.39 14.96
N SER A 34 -15.64 -5.11 14.50
CA SER A 34 -15.36 -5.25 13.07
C SER A 34 -16.59 -5.79 12.34
N GLY A 35 -16.94 -5.20 11.19
CA GLY A 35 -18.12 -5.60 10.43
C GLY A 35 -19.47 -5.13 11.01
N SER A 36 -19.50 -4.29 12.07
CA SER A 36 -20.74 -3.78 12.65
C SER A 36 -21.43 -2.66 11.84
N GLY A 37 -20.78 -2.13 10.79
CA GLY A 37 -21.34 -1.06 9.95
C GLY A 37 -20.76 0.34 10.18
N LYS A 38 -19.69 0.49 10.96
CA LYS A 38 -19.03 1.78 11.24
C LYS A 38 -18.66 2.55 9.99
N SER A 39 -17.84 1.94 9.12
CA SER A 39 -17.41 2.57 7.86
C SER A 39 -18.58 2.74 6.89
N SER A 40 -19.62 1.90 6.96
CA SER A 40 -20.86 2.09 6.19
C SER A 40 -21.56 3.39 6.58
N LEU A 41 -21.63 3.72 7.87
CA LEU A 41 -22.21 4.97 8.35
C LEU A 41 -21.30 6.17 8.04
N ALA A 42 -20.01 6.09 8.39
CA ALA A 42 -19.06 7.19 8.25
C ALA A 42 -18.76 7.53 6.78
N LEU A 43 -18.31 6.55 5.99
CA LEU A 43 -17.90 6.74 4.60
C LEU A 43 -19.06 6.55 3.64
N GLY A 44 -19.88 5.52 3.85
CA GLY A 44 -20.99 5.16 2.96
C GLY A 44 -22.19 6.11 3.03
N VAL A 45 -22.39 6.82 4.14
CA VAL A 45 -23.49 7.79 4.29
C VAL A 45 -22.94 9.20 4.42
N LEU A 46 -22.25 9.54 5.51
CA LEU A 46 -21.86 10.93 5.82
C LEU A 46 -20.91 11.51 4.78
N TYR A 47 -19.82 10.81 4.48
CA TYR A 47 -18.88 11.29 3.45
C TYR A 47 -19.51 11.27 2.06
N ALA A 48 -20.23 10.20 1.69
CA ALA A 48 -20.82 10.09 0.37
C ALA A 48 -21.80 11.22 0.09
N GLU A 49 -22.70 11.53 1.03
CA GLU A 49 -23.68 12.61 0.86
C GLU A 49 -23.06 14.00 0.95
N GLY A 50 -22.13 14.25 1.89
CA GLY A 50 -21.44 15.54 2.00
C GLY A 50 -20.55 15.83 0.79
N SER A 51 -19.80 14.84 0.30
CA SER A 51 -18.99 14.96 -0.91
C SER A 51 -19.86 15.18 -2.16
N ARG A 52 -20.96 14.44 -2.32
CA ARG A 52 -21.88 14.57 -3.45
C ARG A 52 -22.48 15.98 -3.53
N ARG A 53 -23.00 16.51 -2.44
CA ARG A 53 -23.60 17.85 -2.39
C ARG A 53 -22.59 18.95 -2.72
N TYR A 54 -21.35 18.81 -2.21
CA TYR A 54 -20.27 19.73 -2.58
C TYR A 54 -19.98 19.70 -4.09
N LEU A 55 -19.88 18.49 -4.67
CA LEU A 55 -19.61 18.33 -6.10
C LEU A 55 -20.77 18.82 -6.97
N GLU A 56 -22.01 18.68 -6.52
CA GLU A 56 -23.18 19.20 -7.23
C GLU A 56 -23.18 20.74 -7.36
N ALA A 57 -22.58 21.43 -6.40
CA ALA A 57 -22.42 22.88 -6.46
C ALA A 57 -21.34 23.36 -7.46
N LEU A 58 -20.47 22.45 -7.93
CA LEU A 58 -19.40 22.77 -8.89
C LEU A 58 -19.88 22.71 -10.34
N SER A 59 -19.14 23.40 -11.23
CA SER A 59 -19.41 23.34 -12.67
C SER A 59 -19.33 21.91 -13.22
N THR A 60 -20.10 21.61 -14.27
CA THR A 60 -20.11 20.30 -14.92
C THR A 60 -18.72 19.86 -15.40
N TYR A 61 -17.89 20.80 -15.85
CA TYR A 61 -16.51 20.53 -16.28
C TYR A 61 -15.62 20.06 -15.12
N THR A 62 -15.68 20.74 -13.97
CA THR A 62 -14.92 20.38 -12.77
C THR A 62 -15.40 19.06 -12.20
N ARG A 63 -16.71 18.85 -12.13
CA ARG A 63 -17.37 17.64 -11.65
C ARG A 63 -16.92 16.37 -12.39
N ARG A 64 -16.78 16.45 -13.72
CA ARG A 64 -16.32 15.33 -14.56
C ARG A 64 -14.87 14.87 -14.29
N ARG A 65 -14.05 15.70 -13.65
CA ARG A 65 -12.64 15.40 -13.35
C ARG A 65 -12.42 14.93 -11.92
N MET A 66 -13.47 14.94 -11.09
CA MET A 66 -13.37 14.52 -9.69
C MET A 66 -14.06 13.18 -9.48
N THR A 67 -13.44 12.34 -8.66
CA THR A 67 -14.04 11.05 -8.25
C THR A 67 -15.32 11.32 -7.48
N GLN A 68 -16.45 10.78 -7.94
CA GLN A 68 -17.73 10.93 -7.26
C GLN A 68 -18.00 9.72 -6.37
N ALA A 69 -18.41 9.98 -5.13
CA ALA A 69 -18.96 8.92 -4.27
C ALA A 69 -20.31 8.45 -4.83
N ALA A 70 -20.58 7.16 -4.73
CA ALA A 70 -21.89 6.62 -5.09
C ALA A 70 -22.97 7.21 -4.17
N LYS A 71 -24.19 7.41 -4.71
CA LYS A 71 -25.31 7.90 -3.92
C LYS A 71 -25.60 6.91 -2.80
N ALA A 72 -25.69 7.41 -1.56
CA ALA A 72 -26.02 6.59 -0.41
C ALA A 72 -27.47 6.05 -0.51
N GLN A 73 -27.64 4.81 -0.07
CA GLN A 73 -28.98 4.22 0.09
C GLN A 73 -29.57 4.69 1.44
N VAL A 74 -30.22 5.83 1.43
CA VAL A 74 -30.76 6.52 2.58
C VAL A 74 -32.07 7.22 2.18
N ASP A 75 -33.05 7.30 3.09
CA ASP A 75 -34.27 8.01 2.83
C ASP A 75 -34.03 9.53 2.82
N GLU A 76 -33.34 10.04 3.83
CA GLU A 76 -32.99 11.44 3.94
C GLU A 76 -31.72 11.68 4.74
N VAL A 77 -30.91 12.67 4.32
CA VAL A 77 -29.79 13.23 5.10
C VAL A 77 -29.91 14.75 5.06
N LEU A 78 -30.09 15.39 6.23
CA LEU A 78 -30.19 16.84 6.33
C LEU A 78 -28.94 17.43 6.98
N TYR A 79 -28.64 18.68 6.62
CA TYR A 79 -27.60 19.52 7.22
C TYR A 79 -26.16 18.98 7.14
N VAL A 80 -25.90 18.04 6.24
CA VAL A 80 -24.53 17.52 6.06
C VAL A 80 -23.65 18.59 5.37
N PRO A 81 -22.51 18.99 5.99
CA PRO A 81 -21.56 19.91 5.36
C PRO A 81 -20.84 19.27 4.17
N ALA A 82 -20.06 20.08 3.44
CA ALA A 82 -19.07 19.55 2.51
C ALA A 82 -18.12 18.59 3.25
N ALA A 83 -17.94 17.36 2.76
CA ALA A 83 -17.20 16.35 3.48
C ALA A 83 -15.88 16.00 2.77
N LEU A 84 -14.83 15.82 3.57
CA LEU A 84 -13.51 15.30 3.17
C LEU A 84 -13.23 14.00 3.94
N ALA A 85 -12.83 12.95 3.22
CA ALA A 85 -12.47 11.69 3.86
C ALA A 85 -10.97 11.43 3.83
N LEU A 86 -10.46 10.93 4.94
CA LEU A 86 -9.14 10.31 5.05
C LEU A 86 -9.33 8.81 5.22
N HIS A 87 -9.19 8.09 4.11
CA HIS A 87 -9.39 6.65 4.07
C HIS A 87 -8.26 5.92 4.80
N GLN A 88 -8.57 4.77 5.38
CA GLN A 88 -7.62 3.85 6.01
C GLN A 88 -6.44 3.53 5.10
N ARG A 89 -6.67 3.43 3.79
CA ARG A 89 -5.64 3.11 2.79
C ARG A 89 -5.56 4.20 1.72
N PRO A 90 -4.73 5.24 1.96
CA PRO A 90 -4.47 6.22 0.91
C PRO A 90 -3.83 5.56 -0.31
N GLY A 91 -4.19 6.00 -1.50
CA GLY A 91 -3.57 5.54 -2.74
C GLY A 91 -2.04 5.68 -2.71
N VAL A 92 -1.35 4.78 -3.39
CA VAL A 92 0.12 4.84 -3.50
C VAL A 92 0.48 5.94 -4.49
N PRO A 93 1.23 6.98 -4.06
CA PRO A 93 1.62 8.07 -4.94
C PRO A 93 2.56 7.61 -6.05
N GLY A 94 2.57 8.33 -7.15
CA GLY A 94 3.47 8.06 -8.28
C GLY A 94 4.96 8.17 -7.92
N MET A 95 5.83 7.62 -8.77
CA MET A 95 7.29 7.52 -8.54
C MET A 95 7.98 8.87 -8.33
N ARG A 96 7.44 9.97 -8.88
CA ARG A 96 7.97 11.33 -8.69
C ARG A 96 7.48 12.00 -7.41
N SER A 97 6.59 11.38 -6.65
CA SER A 97 6.09 11.94 -5.40
C SER A 97 7.05 11.64 -4.25
N THR A 98 7.33 12.66 -3.44
CA THR A 98 8.12 12.55 -2.22
C THR A 98 7.32 13.02 -1.01
N PHE A 99 7.82 12.76 0.21
CA PHE A 99 7.25 13.32 1.43
C PHE A 99 7.17 14.86 1.34
N GLY A 100 8.23 15.51 0.82
CA GLY A 100 8.26 16.97 0.65
C GLY A 100 7.23 17.52 -0.34
N THR A 101 6.94 16.79 -1.45
CA THR A 101 5.87 17.20 -2.38
C THR A 101 4.49 16.90 -1.82
N GLY A 102 4.32 15.77 -1.13
CA GLY A 102 3.05 15.37 -0.51
C GLY A 102 2.61 16.30 0.63
N THR A 103 3.55 16.83 1.39
CA THR A 103 3.33 17.82 2.47
C THR A 103 3.36 19.26 2.01
N GLU A 104 3.77 19.51 0.75
CA GLU A 104 4.02 20.84 0.16
C GLU A 104 5.16 21.65 0.85
N LEU A 105 5.85 21.10 1.83
CA LEU A 105 7.01 21.75 2.48
C LEU A 105 8.12 22.07 1.48
N LEU A 106 8.27 21.25 0.45
CA LEU A 106 9.24 21.49 -0.62
C LEU A 106 8.95 22.77 -1.38
N ASN A 107 7.70 23.23 -1.48
CA ASN A 107 7.33 24.49 -2.14
C ASN A 107 7.93 25.68 -1.38
N SER A 108 7.83 25.69 -0.05
CA SER A 108 8.43 26.74 0.80
C SER A 108 9.95 26.75 0.69
N LEU A 109 10.59 25.57 0.67
CA LEU A 109 12.04 25.48 0.47
C LEU A 109 12.47 25.96 -0.91
N ARG A 110 11.77 25.57 -1.98
CA ARG A 110 12.07 26.07 -3.33
C ARG A 110 11.97 27.60 -3.42
N LEU A 111 10.96 28.17 -2.79
CA LEU A 111 10.82 29.62 -2.71
C LEU A 111 11.99 30.26 -1.95
N LEU A 112 12.37 29.67 -0.81
CA LEU A 112 13.49 30.10 -0.01
C LEU A 112 14.80 30.05 -0.80
N PHE A 113 15.09 28.94 -1.49
CA PHE A 113 16.29 28.80 -2.32
C PHE A 113 16.26 29.69 -3.57
N SER A 114 15.10 29.97 -4.15
CA SER A 114 14.97 30.89 -5.30
C SER A 114 15.26 32.36 -4.90
N ARG A 115 14.79 32.78 -3.72
CA ARG A 115 14.75 34.21 -3.35
C ARG A 115 15.81 34.63 -2.35
N LEU A 116 16.37 33.70 -1.58
CA LEU A 116 17.26 34.00 -0.45
C LEU A 116 18.62 33.30 -0.54
N ALA A 117 18.88 32.55 -1.61
CA ALA A 117 20.12 31.81 -1.76
C ALA A 117 21.29 32.67 -2.30
N SER A 118 22.48 32.20 -2.08
CA SER A 118 23.68 32.53 -2.86
C SER A 118 23.60 31.79 -4.21
N HIS A 119 23.64 32.51 -5.32
CA HIS A 119 23.48 31.97 -6.67
C HIS A 119 24.80 31.93 -7.43
N ARG A 120 24.98 30.86 -8.24
CA ARG A 120 26.16 30.66 -9.07
C ARG A 120 25.96 31.31 -10.45
N CYS A 121 26.85 32.20 -10.85
CA CYS A 121 26.84 32.76 -12.20
C CYS A 121 27.20 31.69 -13.25
N PRO A 122 26.93 31.92 -14.56
CA PRO A 122 27.28 31.00 -15.64
C PRO A 122 28.76 30.57 -15.70
N ASN A 123 29.66 31.42 -15.19
CA ASN A 123 31.12 31.17 -15.13
C ASN A 123 31.57 30.55 -13.79
N GLY A 124 30.64 30.09 -12.93
CA GLY A 124 30.93 29.33 -11.73
C GLY A 124 31.13 30.13 -10.43
N HIS A 125 31.09 31.48 -10.46
CA HIS A 125 31.25 32.31 -9.26
C HIS A 125 29.95 32.41 -8.46
N TYR A 126 30.05 32.38 -7.15
CA TYR A 126 28.89 32.54 -6.26
C TYR A 126 28.73 34.00 -5.86
N LEU A 127 27.49 34.49 -5.95
CA LEU A 127 27.07 35.80 -5.47
C LEU A 127 26.34 35.65 -4.13
N PRO A 128 26.62 36.51 -3.14
CA PRO A 128 25.86 36.50 -1.87
C PRO A 128 24.38 36.84 -2.12
N PRO A 129 23.48 36.45 -1.20
CA PRO A 129 22.09 36.87 -1.27
C PRO A 129 21.95 38.40 -1.16
N THR A 130 21.11 38.99 -2.01
CA THR A 130 20.87 40.44 -2.08
C THR A 130 19.40 40.73 -2.32
N LEU A 131 18.96 41.99 -2.12
CA LEU A 131 17.59 42.41 -2.47
C LEU A 131 17.24 42.20 -3.95
N ALA A 132 18.24 42.26 -4.85
CA ALA A 132 18.03 41.98 -6.27
C ALA A 132 17.63 40.52 -6.49
N VAL A 133 18.21 39.58 -5.77
CA VAL A 133 17.78 38.17 -5.75
C VAL A 133 16.36 38.06 -5.23
N ALA A 134 16.07 38.67 -4.08
CA ALA A 134 14.74 38.63 -3.46
C ALA A 134 13.66 39.22 -4.39
N ALA A 135 13.98 40.29 -5.10
CA ALA A 135 13.08 40.93 -6.06
C ALA A 135 13.00 40.23 -7.43
N GLY A 136 13.81 39.20 -7.67
CA GLY A 136 13.88 38.50 -8.96
C GLY A 136 14.46 39.34 -10.10
N GLN A 137 15.34 40.29 -9.78
CA GLN A 137 16.01 41.14 -10.74
C GLN A 137 17.25 40.47 -11.35
N ALA A 138 17.73 41.06 -12.47
CA ALA A 138 18.99 40.60 -13.07
C ALA A 138 20.17 40.78 -12.12
N LEU A 139 21.04 39.82 -12.04
CA LEU A 139 22.27 39.83 -11.23
C LEU A 139 23.48 39.99 -12.14
N THR A 140 24.41 40.86 -11.77
CA THR A 140 25.68 41.02 -12.46
C THR A 140 26.82 40.50 -11.58
N CYS A 141 27.56 39.54 -12.08
CA CYS A 141 28.69 38.95 -11.35
C CYS A 141 29.83 39.98 -11.22
N PRO A 142 30.26 40.34 -10.01
CA PRO A 142 31.33 41.33 -9.82
C PRO A 142 32.71 40.83 -10.25
N GLN A 143 32.87 39.47 -10.39
CA GLN A 143 34.15 38.89 -10.77
C GLN A 143 34.34 38.74 -12.28
N CYS A 144 33.27 38.52 -13.06
CA CYS A 144 33.35 38.25 -14.48
C CYS A 144 32.40 39.09 -15.35
N GLY A 145 31.58 39.96 -14.76
CA GLY A 145 30.67 40.84 -15.50
C GLY A 145 29.46 40.12 -16.11
N ALA A 146 29.32 38.82 -16.00
CA ALA A 146 28.19 38.05 -16.54
C ALA A 146 26.88 38.46 -15.87
N THR A 147 25.87 38.77 -16.68
CA THR A 147 24.51 39.05 -16.21
C THR A 147 23.64 37.82 -16.34
N PHE A 148 22.88 37.48 -15.29
CA PHE A 148 22.02 36.31 -15.23
C PHE A 148 20.86 36.53 -14.26
N TYR A 149 19.88 35.64 -14.26
CA TYR A 149 18.78 35.62 -13.30
C TYR A 149 18.92 34.47 -12.33
N ALA A 150 18.50 34.68 -11.08
CA ALA A 150 18.33 33.60 -10.13
C ALA A 150 17.24 32.62 -10.62
N PRO A 151 17.39 31.31 -10.44
CA PRO A 151 16.39 30.35 -10.85
C PRO A 151 15.07 30.60 -10.10
N SER A 152 13.95 30.49 -10.80
CA SER A 152 12.62 30.52 -10.22
C SER A 152 12.35 29.29 -9.37
N ALA A 153 11.33 29.31 -8.51
CA ALA A 153 10.94 28.14 -7.73
C ALA A 153 10.53 26.94 -8.61
N GLU A 154 10.10 27.19 -9.85
CA GLU A 154 9.77 26.13 -10.83
C GLU A 154 11.01 25.48 -11.43
N GLU A 155 12.07 26.26 -11.67
CA GLU A 155 13.37 25.76 -12.11
C GLU A 155 14.13 24.98 -11.02
N LEU A 156 13.64 25.04 -9.79
CA LEU A 156 14.12 24.21 -8.67
C LEU A 156 13.21 22.98 -8.41
N ALA A 157 12.22 22.72 -9.27
CA ALA A 157 11.29 21.61 -9.12
C ALA A 157 11.75 20.38 -9.92
N PHE A 158 12.01 19.27 -9.25
CA PHE A 158 12.43 18.02 -9.90
C PHE A 158 11.33 17.33 -10.72
N ASN A 159 10.08 17.72 -10.54
CA ASN A 159 8.93 17.27 -11.34
C ASN A 159 8.58 18.22 -12.49
N SER A 160 9.42 19.20 -12.75
CA SER A 160 9.29 20.21 -13.80
C SER A 160 10.69 20.57 -14.36
N GLN A 161 11.02 21.85 -14.50
CA GLN A 161 12.21 22.36 -15.15
C GLN A 161 13.52 22.02 -14.43
N GLY A 162 13.48 21.82 -13.11
CA GLY A 162 14.64 21.44 -12.29
C GLY A 162 14.98 19.94 -12.31
N ALA A 163 14.30 19.15 -13.11
CA ALA A 163 14.51 17.70 -13.18
C ALA A 163 15.91 17.34 -13.70
N CYS A 164 16.53 16.33 -13.11
CA CYS A 164 17.71 15.68 -13.67
C CYS A 164 17.34 15.03 -15.02
N ARG A 165 18.07 15.35 -16.07
CA ARG A 165 17.77 14.86 -17.43
C ARG A 165 17.92 13.34 -17.57
N THR A 166 18.84 12.73 -16.85
CA THR A 166 19.13 11.29 -16.94
C THR A 166 18.03 10.44 -16.31
N CYS A 167 17.49 10.85 -15.16
CA CYS A 167 16.43 10.10 -14.48
C CYS A 167 15.06 10.76 -14.59
N ASP A 168 14.93 11.86 -15.29
CA ASP A 168 13.68 12.61 -15.47
C ASP A 168 12.95 12.88 -14.13
N GLY A 169 13.74 13.30 -13.14
CA GLY A 169 13.24 13.64 -11.79
C GLY A 169 12.80 12.45 -10.93
N THR A 170 13.07 11.20 -11.32
CA THR A 170 12.75 10.02 -10.50
C THR A 170 13.80 9.74 -9.42
N GLY A 171 15.04 10.21 -9.61
CA GLY A 171 16.18 9.94 -8.72
C GLY A 171 16.81 8.55 -8.89
N ILE A 172 16.19 7.68 -9.66
CA ILE A 172 16.64 6.31 -9.89
C ILE A 172 16.77 6.02 -11.38
N VAL A 173 17.66 5.11 -11.71
CA VAL A 173 17.76 4.51 -13.03
C VAL A 173 17.47 3.00 -12.93
N ARG A 174 16.86 2.46 -13.97
CA ARG A 174 16.62 1.03 -14.09
C ARG A 174 17.63 0.46 -15.05
N THR A 175 18.43 -0.45 -14.59
CA THR A 175 19.41 -1.17 -15.40
C THR A 175 19.08 -2.65 -15.40
N VAL A 176 19.49 -3.34 -16.45
CA VAL A 176 19.31 -4.80 -16.53
C VAL A 176 20.18 -5.47 -15.46
N ASP A 177 19.57 -6.38 -14.71
CA ASP A 177 20.28 -7.21 -13.73
C ASP A 177 20.72 -8.52 -14.39
N LEU A 178 22.00 -8.61 -14.71
CA LEU A 178 22.57 -9.77 -15.38
C LEU A 178 22.33 -11.08 -14.60
N SER A 179 22.30 -11.03 -13.27
CA SER A 179 22.05 -12.21 -12.43
C SER A 179 20.67 -12.82 -12.61
N THR A 180 19.69 -12.03 -13.07
CA THR A 180 18.32 -12.46 -13.31
C THR A 180 18.08 -13.00 -14.72
N LEU A 181 19.01 -12.76 -15.64
CA LEU A 181 18.89 -13.21 -17.03
C LEU A 181 19.07 -14.72 -17.15
N VAL A 182 19.92 -15.31 -16.29
CA VAL A 182 20.16 -16.74 -16.18
C VAL A 182 19.99 -17.14 -14.70
N PRO A 183 18.76 -17.37 -14.26
CA PRO A 183 18.49 -17.68 -12.83
C PRO A 183 18.95 -19.08 -12.41
N ASP A 184 19.09 -19.99 -13.36
CA ASP A 184 19.61 -21.36 -13.15
C ASP A 184 20.62 -21.69 -14.25
N ASP A 185 21.91 -21.63 -13.91
CA ASP A 185 23.01 -21.88 -14.81
C ASP A 185 23.32 -23.39 -15.03
N SER A 186 22.62 -24.26 -14.33
CA SER A 186 22.67 -25.71 -14.55
C SER A 186 21.84 -26.15 -15.76
N LEU A 187 20.91 -25.31 -16.23
CA LEU A 187 20.11 -25.55 -17.41
C LEU A 187 20.91 -25.20 -18.68
N THR A 188 20.56 -25.87 -19.77
CA THR A 188 21.04 -25.52 -21.12
C THR A 188 20.21 -24.36 -21.70
N ILE A 189 20.71 -23.68 -22.72
CA ILE A 189 19.93 -22.65 -23.45
C ILE A 189 18.69 -23.30 -24.10
N ASP A 190 18.81 -24.53 -24.60
CA ASP A 190 17.70 -25.31 -25.17
C ASP A 190 16.61 -25.63 -24.13
N GLU A 191 16.99 -25.84 -22.86
CA GLU A 191 16.06 -26.03 -21.73
C GLU A 191 15.53 -24.70 -21.18
N GLY A 192 16.01 -23.58 -21.67
CA GLY A 192 15.51 -22.26 -21.29
C GLY A 192 16.30 -21.54 -20.21
N ALA A 193 17.59 -21.77 -20.07
CA ALA A 193 18.46 -21.06 -19.14
C ALA A 193 18.35 -19.55 -19.25
N VAL A 194 18.18 -18.98 -20.46
CA VAL A 194 18.06 -17.54 -20.71
C VAL A 194 16.61 -17.08 -20.58
N ALA A 195 16.24 -16.71 -19.36
CA ALA A 195 14.87 -16.40 -18.97
C ALA A 195 14.17 -15.28 -19.80
N PRO A 196 14.84 -14.19 -20.25
CA PRO A 196 14.22 -13.18 -21.11
C PRO A 196 13.72 -13.74 -22.46
N TRP A 197 14.44 -14.64 -23.06
CA TRP A 197 14.04 -15.23 -24.35
C TRP A 197 12.77 -16.06 -24.24
N ASN A 198 12.55 -16.70 -23.10
CA ASN A 198 11.33 -17.49 -22.84
C ASN A 198 10.10 -16.63 -22.50
N SER A 199 10.30 -15.45 -21.92
CA SER A 199 9.19 -14.66 -21.36
C SER A 199 8.89 -13.37 -22.12
N LEU A 200 9.87 -12.79 -22.84
CA LEU A 200 9.76 -11.50 -23.52
C LEU A 200 9.94 -11.60 -25.03
N MET A 201 10.53 -12.69 -25.53
CA MET A 201 10.79 -12.92 -26.95
C MET A 201 10.31 -14.29 -27.42
N TRP A 202 10.40 -14.54 -28.72
CA TRP A 202 9.99 -15.82 -29.30
C TRP A 202 11.07 -16.89 -29.07
N SER A 203 10.64 -18.15 -28.99
CA SER A 203 11.50 -19.33 -28.80
C SER A 203 12.57 -19.54 -29.88
N LEU A 204 12.46 -18.83 -31.02
CA LEU A 204 13.43 -18.85 -32.12
C LEU A 204 14.82 -18.31 -31.72
N MET A 205 14.93 -17.55 -30.64
CA MET A 205 16.21 -16.94 -30.25
C MET A 205 17.27 -17.98 -29.92
N THR A 206 16.88 -19.17 -29.44
CA THR A 206 17.79 -20.29 -29.16
C THR A 206 18.44 -20.79 -30.47
N ASP A 207 17.65 -20.96 -31.53
CA ASP A 207 18.19 -21.42 -32.82
C ASP A 207 19.11 -20.39 -33.43
N VAL A 208 18.74 -19.11 -33.37
CA VAL A 208 19.60 -18.00 -33.84
C VAL A 208 20.89 -17.89 -33.03
N CYS A 209 20.85 -18.13 -31.72
CA CYS A 209 22.01 -18.12 -30.83
C CYS A 209 23.02 -19.21 -31.21
N ARG A 210 22.52 -20.38 -31.62
CA ARG A 210 23.38 -21.48 -32.12
C ARG A 210 24.15 -21.06 -33.38
N GLU A 211 23.49 -20.35 -34.29
CA GLU A 211 24.14 -19.79 -35.52
C GLU A 211 25.09 -18.62 -35.21
N MET A 212 25.06 -18.06 -34.01
CA MET A 212 26.07 -17.12 -33.51
C MET A 212 27.30 -17.84 -32.96
N GLY A 213 27.35 -19.18 -32.98
CA GLY A 213 28.47 -19.99 -32.53
C GLY A 213 28.46 -20.26 -31.03
N VAL A 214 27.29 -20.26 -30.39
CA VAL A 214 27.11 -20.61 -28.97
C VAL A 214 26.57 -22.02 -28.89
N ARG A 215 27.13 -22.85 -28.01
CA ARG A 215 26.62 -24.20 -27.71
C ARG A 215 25.36 -24.08 -26.85
N THR A 216 24.22 -24.51 -27.38
CA THR A 216 22.93 -24.37 -26.70
C THR A 216 22.51 -25.62 -25.94
N ASP A 217 23.23 -26.73 -26.12
CA ASP A 217 22.96 -28.07 -25.61
C ASP A 217 23.78 -28.45 -24.35
N VAL A 218 24.65 -27.53 -23.87
CA VAL A 218 25.43 -27.73 -22.64
C VAL A 218 24.93 -26.80 -21.53
N PRO A 219 25.11 -27.15 -20.23
CA PRO A 219 24.78 -26.27 -19.11
C PRO A 219 25.39 -24.87 -19.28
N PHE A 220 24.64 -23.82 -18.97
CA PHE A 220 25.09 -22.43 -19.19
C PHE A 220 26.41 -22.12 -18.46
N ARG A 221 26.63 -22.69 -17.28
CA ARG A 221 27.89 -22.56 -16.52
C ARG A 221 29.10 -23.08 -17.28
N GLU A 222 28.94 -24.06 -18.20
CA GLU A 222 30.00 -24.72 -18.98
C GLU A 222 30.31 -24.00 -20.29
N LEU A 223 29.57 -22.94 -20.62
CA LEU A 223 29.87 -22.07 -21.73
C LEU A 223 31.16 -21.27 -21.45
N SER A 224 31.95 -21.07 -22.49
CA SER A 224 33.13 -20.18 -22.43
C SER A 224 32.71 -18.72 -22.18
N ASP A 225 33.65 -17.90 -21.70
CA ASP A 225 33.41 -16.47 -21.49
C ASP A 225 32.99 -15.76 -22.79
N ARG A 226 33.54 -16.18 -23.94
CA ARG A 226 33.14 -15.66 -25.24
C ARG A 226 31.69 -16.00 -25.58
N GLU A 227 31.24 -17.22 -25.32
CA GLU A 227 29.86 -17.64 -25.56
C GLU A 227 28.90 -16.88 -24.64
N LYS A 228 29.23 -16.73 -23.36
CA LYS A 228 28.46 -15.93 -22.39
C LYS A 228 28.38 -14.47 -22.82
N GLU A 229 29.50 -13.88 -23.33
CA GLU A 229 29.51 -12.50 -23.83
C GLU A 229 28.57 -12.35 -25.03
N ILE A 230 28.55 -13.32 -25.96
CA ILE A 230 27.60 -13.32 -27.09
C ILE A 230 26.17 -13.34 -26.57
N VAL A 231 25.84 -14.20 -25.58
CA VAL A 231 24.49 -14.29 -25.02
C VAL A 231 24.06 -12.99 -24.36
N PHE A 232 24.94 -12.33 -23.60
CA PHE A 232 24.60 -11.12 -22.88
C PHE A 232 24.67 -9.85 -23.72
N HIS A 233 25.67 -9.71 -24.59
CA HIS A 233 26.04 -8.46 -25.29
C HIS A 233 26.33 -8.62 -26.79
N GLY A 234 26.16 -9.82 -27.37
CA GLY A 234 26.45 -10.06 -28.80
C GLY A 234 25.72 -9.10 -29.73
N PRO A 235 26.32 -8.77 -30.90
CA PRO A 235 25.76 -7.81 -31.85
C PRO A 235 24.45 -8.33 -32.48
N ALA A 236 23.57 -7.42 -32.85
CA ALA A 236 22.37 -7.74 -33.62
C ALA A 236 22.75 -8.11 -35.07
N GLU A 237 22.84 -9.40 -35.35
CA GLU A 237 23.17 -9.94 -36.65
C GLU A 237 21.99 -10.75 -37.21
N LYS A 238 21.78 -10.63 -38.53
CA LYS A 238 20.77 -11.44 -39.24
C LYS A 238 21.39 -12.80 -39.58
N LYS A 239 20.78 -13.87 -39.09
CA LYS A 239 21.19 -15.26 -39.34
C LYS A 239 20.11 -16.02 -40.06
N HIS A 240 20.54 -16.96 -40.88
CA HIS A 240 19.67 -17.90 -41.59
C HIS A 240 19.50 -19.13 -40.73
N ILE A 241 18.26 -19.47 -40.36
CA ILE A 241 17.94 -20.61 -39.46
C ILE A 241 16.95 -21.55 -40.11
N LEU A 242 17.11 -22.84 -39.82
CA LEU A 242 16.14 -23.87 -40.16
C LEU A 242 15.22 -24.08 -38.98
N TYR A 243 14.00 -23.51 -39.06
CA TYR A 243 13.00 -23.62 -37.98
C TYR A 243 12.11 -24.84 -38.16
N HIS A 244 12.05 -25.68 -37.12
CA HIS A 244 11.13 -26.81 -37.03
C HIS A 244 9.89 -26.44 -36.23
N SER A 245 8.74 -26.36 -36.88
CA SER A 245 7.47 -26.04 -36.22
C SER A 245 7.03 -27.20 -35.34
N LYS A 246 6.90 -26.97 -34.04
CA LYS A 246 6.38 -27.96 -33.07
C LYS A 246 4.93 -28.37 -33.35
N LYS A 247 4.19 -27.63 -34.19
CA LYS A 247 2.76 -27.91 -34.50
C LYS A 247 2.55 -28.66 -35.83
N THR A 248 3.44 -28.46 -36.79
CA THR A 248 3.23 -28.98 -38.17
C THR A 248 4.31 -29.92 -38.64
N GLU A 249 5.39 -30.16 -37.82
CA GLU A 249 6.58 -30.94 -38.16
C GLU A 249 7.28 -30.51 -39.50
N GLN A 250 6.91 -29.35 -40.03
CA GLN A 250 7.51 -28.83 -41.25
C GLN A 250 8.74 -27.95 -40.90
N ALA A 251 9.83 -28.19 -41.63
CA ALA A 251 11.01 -27.33 -41.57
C ALA A 251 10.82 -26.15 -42.53
N THR A 252 11.07 -24.94 -42.03
CA THR A 252 10.99 -23.69 -42.82
C THR A 252 12.28 -22.92 -42.62
N GLU A 253 12.90 -22.49 -43.71
CA GLU A 253 14.05 -21.59 -43.66
C GLU A 253 13.57 -20.15 -43.38
N LEU A 254 14.18 -19.53 -42.36
CA LEU A 254 13.86 -18.17 -41.94
C LEU A 254 15.13 -17.36 -41.70
N ASP A 255 15.09 -16.12 -42.18
CA ASP A 255 16.10 -15.12 -41.81
C ASP A 255 15.63 -14.39 -40.53
N PHE A 256 16.39 -14.52 -39.45
CA PHE A 256 16.02 -13.90 -38.18
C PHE A 256 17.21 -13.12 -37.57
N THR A 257 16.91 -11.97 -36.93
CA THR A 257 17.94 -11.15 -36.31
C THR A 257 18.21 -11.63 -34.89
N TYR A 258 19.47 -11.87 -34.55
CA TYR A 258 19.90 -12.16 -33.20
C TYR A 258 19.71 -10.94 -32.30
N TYR A 259 19.12 -11.16 -31.11
CA TYR A 259 19.00 -10.16 -30.06
C TYR A 259 19.49 -10.75 -28.75
N ASN A 260 20.57 -10.20 -28.22
CA ASN A 260 21.14 -10.65 -26.96
C ASN A 260 20.16 -10.47 -25.78
N ALA A 261 20.46 -11.10 -24.63
CA ALA A 261 19.57 -11.13 -23.49
C ALA A 261 19.34 -9.73 -22.87
N VAL A 262 20.36 -8.89 -22.81
CA VAL A 262 20.27 -7.50 -22.30
C VAL A 262 19.39 -6.66 -23.21
N TYR A 263 19.65 -6.66 -24.50
CA TYR A 263 18.85 -5.90 -25.48
C TYR A 263 17.37 -6.36 -25.47
N THR A 264 17.14 -7.64 -25.27
CA THR A 264 15.75 -8.18 -25.17
C THR A 264 14.97 -7.52 -24.04
N VAL A 265 15.61 -7.33 -22.88
CA VAL A 265 15.01 -6.66 -21.72
C VAL A 265 14.84 -5.16 -21.96
N GLU A 266 15.86 -4.49 -22.48
CA GLU A 266 15.85 -3.05 -22.79
C GLU A 266 14.76 -2.70 -23.83
N ASN A 267 14.69 -3.47 -24.92
CA ASN A 267 13.67 -3.31 -25.95
C ASN A 267 12.26 -3.57 -25.43
N ALA A 268 12.10 -4.58 -24.55
CA ALA A 268 10.83 -4.84 -23.90
C ALA A 268 10.44 -3.68 -22.97
N LEU A 269 11.38 -3.13 -22.19
CA LEU A 269 11.17 -1.97 -21.32
C LEU A 269 10.73 -0.73 -22.12
N ALA A 270 11.40 -0.45 -23.23
CA ALA A 270 11.06 0.68 -24.11
C ALA A 270 9.66 0.60 -24.72
N LYS A 271 9.11 -0.62 -24.85
CA LYS A 271 7.79 -0.88 -25.45
C LYS A 271 6.67 -1.04 -24.42
N VAL A 272 6.97 -0.96 -23.12
CA VAL A 272 5.95 -1.08 -22.06
C VAL A 272 4.96 0.08 -22.14
N LYS A 273 3.67 -0.27 -22.25
CA LYS A 273 2.57 0.71 -22.30
C LYS A 273 1.63 0.61 -21.09
N ASP A 274 1.68 -0.50 -20.35
CA ASP A 274 0.78 -0.78 -19.25
C ASP A 274 1.52 -1.43 -18.06
N GLU A 275 0.85 -1.48 -16.92
CA GLU A 275 1.36 -2.08 -15.68
C GLU A 275 1.66 -3.58 -15.83
N LYS A 276 0.89 -4.27 -16.66
CA LYS A 276 1.05 -5.70 -16.90
C LYS A 276 2.32 -6.01 -17.69
N GLY A 277 2.63 -5.17 -18.67
CA GLY A 277 3.90 -5.19 -19.39
C GLY A 277 5.07 -4.89 -18.47
N MET A 278 4.94 -3.87 -17.60
CA MET A 278 5.99 -3.53 -16.64
C MET A 278 6.32 -4.69 -15.70
N LYS A 279 5.33 -5.36 -15.11
CA LYS A 279 5.55 -6.53 -14.22
C LYS A 279 6.31 -7.69 -14.89
N ARG A 280 6.19 -7.84 -16.20
CA ARG A 280 6.91 -8.88 -16.96
C ARG A 280 8.39 -8.56 -17.12
N VAL A 281 8.72 -7.27 -17.24
CA VAL A 281 10.09 -6.80 -17.45
C VAL A 281 10.82 -6.54 -16.13
N GLU A 282 10.10 -6.05 -15.13
CA GLU A 282 10.62 -5.61 -13.82
C GLU A 282 11.48 -6.66 -13.12
N LYS A 283 11.17 -7.94 -13.28
CA LYS A 283 11.93 -9.06 -12.70
C LYS A 283 13.37 -9.17 -13.22
N PHE A 284 13.67 -8.52 -14.36
CA PHE A 284 15.00 -8.48 -14.96
C PHE A 284 15.75 -7.16 -14.72
N LEU A 285 15.15 -6.25 -13.96
CA LEU A 285 15.69 -4.92 -13.72
C LEU A 285 16.12 -4.76 -12.27
N LYS A 286 17.26 -4.12 -12.07
CA LYS A 286 17.64 -3.55 -10.78
C LYS A 286 17.47 -2.04 -10.81
N GLN A 287 17.09 -1.49 -9.67
CA GLN A 287 17.01 -0.06 -9.46
C GLN A 287 18.26 0.42 -8.73
N ALA A 288 18.86 1.47 -9.23
CA ALA A 288 20.02 2.12 -8.61
C ALA A 288 19.78 3.64 -8.55
N PRO A 289 20.41 4.35 -7.58
CA PRO A 289 20.44 5.80 -7.62
C PRO A 289 20.99 6.30 -8.95
N CYS A 290 20.37 7.36 -9.47
CA CYS A 290 20.86 7.96 -10.73
C CYS A 290 22.32 8.44 -10.58
N PRO A 291 23.23 8.05 -11.46
CA PRO A 291 24.65 8.39 -11.34
C PRO A 291 24.90 9.92 -11.43
N ASP A 292 24.09 10.66 -12.20
CA ASP A 292 24.31 12.09 -12.40
C ASP A 292 23.80 12.94 -11.23
N CYS A 293 22.66 12.60 -10.66
CA CYS A 293 22.10 13.37 -9.56
C CYS A 293 22.30 12.72 -8.18
N GLY A 294 22.90 11.53 -8.09
CA GLY A 294 23.09 10.82 -6.83
C GLY A 294 21.80 10.54 -6.07
N GLY A 295 20.66 10.39 -6.78
CA GLY A 295 19.35 10.19 -6.19
C GLY A 295 18.60 11.48 -5.84
N SER A 296 19.21 12.66 -5.95
CA SER A 296 18.58 13.95 -5.56
C SER A 296 17.40 14.36 -6.45
N ARG A 297 17.23 13.75 -7.62
CA ARG A 297 16.19 14.06 -8.62
C ARG A 297 16.40 15.39 -9.36
N LEU A 298 17.30 16.26 -8.87
CA LEU A 298 17.53 17.62 -9.34
C LEU A 298 18.70 17.67 -10.35
N SER A 299 18.57 18.54 -11.35
CA SER A 299 19.66 18.89 -12.25
C SER A 299 20.81 19.60 -11.50
N GLU A 300 22.00 19.68 -12.10
CA GLU A 300 23.12 20.41 -11.52
C GLU A 300 22.76 21.89 -11.27
N ALA A 301 22.08 22.53 -12.21
CA ALA A 301 21.64 23.90 -12.09
C ALA A 301 20.69 24.11 -10.90
N ALA A 302 19.76 23.17 -10.66
CA ALA A 302 18.84 23.24 -9.54
C ALA A 302 19.50 22.95 -8.18
N ARG A 303 20.63 22.27 -8.16
CA ARG A 303 21.47 22.04 -6.96
C ARG A 303 22.49 23.14 -6.67
N ALA A 304 22.72 24.05 -7.64
CA ALA A 304 23.72 25.10 -7.50
C ALA A 304 23.39 26.16 -6.43
N PRO A 305 22.14 26.65 -6.25
CA PRO A 305 21.84 27.62 -5.22
C PRO A 305 22.15 27.12 -3.82
N LYS A 306 22.70 28.00 -2.95
CA LYS A 306 23.09 27.63 -1.57
C LYS A 306 22.51 28.59 -0.55
N VAL A 307 21.91 28.04 0.51
CA VAL A 307 21.48 28.81 1.68
C VAL A 307 22.25 28.27 2.90
N ARG A 308 22.90 29.14 3.65
CA ARG A 308 23.78 28.76 4.74
C ARG A 308 24.83 27.69 4.32
N GLY A 309 25.33 27.81 3.10
CA GLY A 309 26.33 26.90 2.53
C GLY A 309 25.82 25.57 1.99
N LEU A 310 24.53 25.23 2.20
CA LEU A 310 23.94 23.98 1.76
C LEU A 310 23.04 24.14 0.53
N SER A 311 23.01 23.14 -0.33
CA SER A 311 22.14 23.05 -1.49
C SER A 311 20.75 22.50 -1.13
N LEU A 312 19.78 22.67 -2.03
CA LEU A 312 18.41 22.22 -1.80
C LEU A 312 18.33 20.69 -1.55
N ASP A 313 19.10 19.89 -2.27
CA ASP A 313 19.10 18.43 -2.11
C ASP A 313 19.76 18.00 -0.78
N GLU A 314 20.82 18.69 -0.33
CA GLU A 314 21.43 18.41 0.97
C GLU A 314 20.44 18.68 2.11
N VAL A 315 19.71 19.77 2.04
CA VAL A 315 18.70 20.15 3.03
C VAL A 315 17.49 19.20 2.99
N CYS A 316 17.07 18.76 1.82
CA CYS A 316 15.97 17.81 1.69
C CYS A 316 16.27 16.42 2.24
N ARG A 317 17.54 16.04 2.43
CA ARG A 317 17.96 14.78 3.06
C ARG A 317 17.91 14.79 4.58
N MET A 318 17.84 15.97 5.19
CA MET A 318 17.74 16.08 6.65
C MET A 318 16.42 15.49 7.15
N PRO A 319 16.40 14.81 8.30
CA PRO A 319 15.17 14.54 9.03
C PRO A 319 14.40 15.85 9.27
N LEU A 320 13.06 15.79 9.21
CA LEU A 320 12.22 16.99 9.35
C LEU A 320 12.50 17.75 10.67
N SER A 321 12.80 17.03 11.75
CA SER A 321 13.18 17.66 13.03
C SER A 321 14.42 18.55 12.90
N GLU A 322 15.49 18.04 12.29
CA GLU A 322 16.73 18.79 12.05
C GLU A 322 16.52 19.90 11.02
N LEU A 323 15.72 19.65 10.01
CA LEU A 323 15.36 20.63 8.99
C LEU A 323 14.63 21.83 9.60
N CYS A 324 13.73 21.61 10.56
CA CYS A 324 13.05 22.71 11.26
C CYS A 324 14.04 23.62 12.02
N GLU A 325 15.02 23.04 12.70
CA GLU A 325 16.07 23.80 13.38
C GLU A 325 16.94 24.57 12.39
N TRP A 326 17.29 23.96 11.26
CA TRP A 326 18.03 24.60 10.20
C TRP A 326 17.27 25.78 9.58
N VAL A 327 15.98 25.62 9.27
CA VAL A 327 15.10 26.67 8.71
C VAL A 327 14.97 27.83 9.69
N ALA A 328 14.76 27.56 10.97
CA ALA A 328 14.67 28.60 12.01
C ALA A 328 15.91 29.50 12.07
N GLY A 329 17.07 28.99 11.73
CA GLY A 329 18.32 29.77 11.69
C GLY A 329 18.55 30.55 10.39
N VAL A 330 17.71 30.43 9.36
CA VAL A 330 17.91 31.09 8.06
C VAL A 330 17.80 32.62 8.17
N PRO A 331 16.77 33.23 8.80
CA PRO A 331 16.66 34.68 8.86
C PRO A 331 17.90 35.36 9.45
N ALA A 332 18.46 34.80 10.52
CA ALA A 332 19.65 35.36 11.19
C ALA A 332 20.92 35.31 10.31
N SER A 333 20.97 34.43 9.32
CA SER A 333 22.12 34.28 8.40
C SER A 333 22.10 35.26 7.21
N LEU A 334 21.04 36.06 7.06
CA LEU A 334 20.83 36.93 5.92
C LEU A 334 21.02 38.42 6.29
N PRO A 335 21.30 39.28 5.30
CA PRO A 335 21.30 40.72 5.47
C PRO A 335 19.99 41.21 6.12
N GLU A 336 20.06 42.25 6.94
CA GLU A 336 18.94 42.75 7.73
C GLU A 336 17.70 43.09 6.88
N GLU A 337 17.92 43.65 5.72
CA GLU A 337 16.88 44.04 4.76
C GLU A 337 16.11 42.86 4.13
N MET A 338 16.69 41.64 4.18
CA MET A 338 16.07 40.42 3.64
C MET A 338 15.35 39.60 4.73
N ARG A 339 15.60 39.90 6.00
CA ARG A 339 15.05 39.11 7.14
C ARG A 339 13.53 39.04 7.15
N PRO A 340 12.76 40.14 6.91
CA PRO A 340 11.30 40.05 6.94
C PRO A 340 10.73 39.05 5.92
N MET A 341 11.31 38.99 4.72
CA MET A 341 10.90 38.00 3.73
C MET A 341 11.27 36.59 4.16
N ALA A 342 12.47 36.41 4.73
CA ALA A 342 12.94 35.12 5.23
C ALA A 342 12.06 34.61 6.39
N GLU A 343 11.71 35.48 7.33
CA GLU A 343 10.83 35.17 8.46
C GLU A 343 9.46 34.69 7.96
N SER A 344 8.84 35.41 7.03
CA SER A 344 7.55 35.02 6.46
C SER A 344 7.58 33.64 5.79
N ILE A 345 8.62 33.34 5.02
CA ILE A 345 8.75 32.01 4.36
C ILE A 345 9.02 30.91 5.40
N CYS A 346 9.88 31.18 6.38
CA CYS A 346 10.22 30.25 7.45
C CYS A 346 9.03 29.96 8.37
N GLU A 347 8.22 30.96 8.70
CA GLU A 347 6.98 30.81 9.49
C GLU A 347 5.96 29.95 8.74
N ALA A 348 5.77 30.18 7.43
CA ALA A 348 4.89 29.35 6.61
C ALA A 348 5.35 27.88 6.58
N PHE A 349 6.65 27.64 6.50
CA PHE A 349 7.23 26.30 6.61
C PHE A 349 6.99 25.70 7.99
N ALA A 350 7.34 26.43 9.07
CA ALA A 350 7.22 25.96 10.44
C ALA A 350 5.78 25.58 10.83
N GLY A 351 4.79 26.35 10.35
CA GLY A 351 3.37 26.08 10.61
C GLY A 351 2.89 24.73 10.09
N VAL A 352 3.41 24.29 8.92
CA VAL A 352 3.12 22.93 8.38
C VAL A 352 3.96 21.89 9.07
N ALA A 353 5.26 22.16 9.27
CA ALA A 353 6.20 21.21 9.83
C ALA A 353 5.85 20.83 11.28
N LYS A 354 5.40 21.78 12.10
CA LYS A 354 4.97 21.53 13.49
C LYS A 354 3.92 20.40 13.55
N ARG A 355 2.88 20.45 12.72
CA ARG A 355 1.84 19.42 12.71
C ARG A 355 2.36 18.04 12.32
N LEU A 356 3.32 17.99 11.40
CA LEU A 356 3.97 16.73 11.03
C LEU A 356 4.83 16.19 12.16
N LEU A 357 5.49 17.07 12.93
CA LEU A 357 6.24 16.69 14.13
C LEU A 357 5.29 16.17 15.22
N ASP A 358 4.18 16.85 15.47
CA ASP A 358 3.16 16.42 16.44
C ASP A 358 2.58 15.05 16.08
N LEU A 359 2.42 14.77 14.79
CA LEU A 359 2.02 13.46 14.27
C LEU A 359 3.15 12.41 14.23
N GLY A 360 4.33 12.71 14.79
CA GLY A 360 5.46 11.80 14.90
C GLY A 360 6.15 11.47 13.56
N LEU A 361 6.13 12.40 12.59
CA LEU A 361 6.80 12.23 11.29
C LEU A 361 8.16 12.96 11.20
N GLY A 362 8.71 13.39 12.32
CA GLY A 362 9.96 14.16 12.40
C GLY A 362 11.20 13.45 11.88
N TYR A 363 11.20 12.14 11.84
CA TYR A 363 12.30 11.31 11.31
C TYR A 363 12.34 11.19 9.78
N LEU A 364 11.28 11.61 9.08
CA LEU A 364 11.21 11.54 7.61
C LEU A 364 11.96 12.73 6.99
N SER A 365 12.68 12.45 5.92
CA SER A 365 13.30 13.47 5.07
C SER A 365 12.38 13.87 3.91
N LEU A 366 12.51 15.10 3.41
CA LEU A 366 11.64 15.59 2.34
C LEU A 366 11.86 14.88 0.99
N ASP A 367 13.05 14.32 0.76
CA ASP A 367 13.39 13.54 -0.44
C ASP A 367 12.86 12.11 -0.38
N ARG A 368 12.37 11.64 0.77
CA ARG A 368 11.82 10.28 0.93
C ARG A 368 10.72 10.03 -0.09
N ALA A 369 10.89 8.99 -0.92
CA ALA A 369 9.89 8.62 -1.93
C ALA A 369 8.55 8.27 -1.25
N ALA A 370 7.46 8.91 -1.67
CA ALA A 370 6.15 8.72 -1.06
C ALA A 370 5.61 7.29 -1.21
N SER A 371 6.05 6.55 -2.22
CA SER A 371 5.75 5.13 -2.41
C SER A 371 6.37 4.22 -1.34
N THR A 372 7.43 4.67 -0.67
CA THR A 372 8.12 3.92 0.40
C THR A 372 7.54 4.20 1.79
N LEU A 373 6.62 5.14 1.91
CA LEU A 373 5.94 5.44 3.15
C LEU A 373 4.95 4.32 3.52
N SER A 374 4.90 3.97 4.79
CA SER A 374 3.87 3.08 5.32
C SER A 374 2.47 3.68 5.16
N THR A 375 1.44 2.85 5.30
CA THR A 375 0.04 3.31 5.22
C THR A 375 -0.26 4.39 6.26
N GLY A 376 0.18 4.19 7.52
CA GLY A 376 -0.01 5.17 8.59
C GLY A 376 0.77 6.48 8.37
N GLU A 377 2.00 6.42 7.82
CA GLU A 377 2.76 7.63 7.44
C GLU A 377 2.04 8.43 6.35
N ARG A 378 1.53 7.76 5.32
CA ARG A 378 0.74 8.42 4.26
C ARG A 378 -0.55 9.04 4.79
N GLN A 379 -1.26 8.35 5.66
CA GLN A 379 -2.49 8.86 6.27
C GLN A 379 -2.23 10.10 7.12
N ARG A 380 -1.20 10.09 7.97
CA ARG A 380 -0.79 11.24 8.78
C ARG A 380 -0.32 12.43 7.94
N MET A 381 0.42 12.16 6.87
CA MET A 381 0.80 13.19 5.90
C MET A 381 -0.42 13.86 5.27
N GLN A 382 -1.46 13.09 4.90
CA GLN A 382 -2.71 13.63 4.37
C GLN A 382 -3.49 14.43 5.43
N LEU A 383 -3.53 13.95 6.67
CA LEU A 383 -4.16 14.64 7.78
C LEU A 383 -3.51 16.01 8.04
N ALA A 384 -2.17 16.05 8.13
CA ALA A 384 -1.44 17.30 8.30
C ALA A 384 -1.72 18.31 7.15
N ARG A 385 -1.88 17.81 5.92
CA ARG A 385 -2.24 18.62 4.76
C ARG A 385 -3.67 19.14 4.84
N ALA A 386 -4.62 18.34 5.27
CA ALA A 386 -6.04 18.72 5.39
C ALA A 386 -6.21 19.90 6.37
N VAL A 387 -5.53 19.86 7.51
CA VAL A 387 -5.58 20.89 8.55
C VAL A 387 -4.94 22.23 8.10
N ARG A 388 -4.00 22.17 7.16
CA ARG A 388 -3.31 23.39 6.67
C ARG A 388 -4.26 24.42 6.06
N ASN A 389 -5.30 23.97 5.39
CA ASN A 389 -6.12 24.84 4.53
C ASN A 389 -7.03 25.82 5.31
N ARG A 390 -7.09 25.72 6.67
CA ARG A 390 -7.94 26.55 7.55
C ARG A 390 -9.35 26.77 6.98
N THR A 391 -9.89 25.70 6.38
CA THR A 391 -11.28 25.70 5.93
C THR A 391 -12.21 25.64 7.14
N THR A 392 -13.34 26.31 7.04
CA THR A 392 -14.39 26.30 8.08
C THR A 392 -15.66 25.66 7.53
N GLY A 393 -16.47 25.05 8.41
CA GLY A 393 -17.75 24.46 8.02
C GLY A 393 -17.61 23.17 7.19
N VAL A 394 -16.50 22.44 7.33
CA VAL A 394 -16.23 21.16 6.65
C VAL A 394 -16.42 20.00 7.62
N LEU A 395 -16.95 18.89 7.12
CA LEU A 395 -16.97 17.62 7.83
C LEU A 395 -15.75 16.77 7.44
N TYR A 396 -14.87 16.52 8.40
CA TYR A 396 -13.74 15.60 8.24
C TYR A 396 -14.14 14.20 8.69
N VAL A 397 -14.07 13.22 7.78
CA VAL A 397 -14.33 11.81 8.09
C VAL A 397 -13.01 11.05 8.10
N LEU A 398 -12.59 10.57 9.27
CA LEU A 398 -11.31 9.91 9.51
C LEU A 398 -11.55 8.42 9.75
N ASP A 399 -10.95 7.57 8.91
CA ASP A 399 -11.10 6.11 9.02
C ASP A 399 -9.83 5.49 9.62
N GLU A 400 -9.91 5.04 10.87
CA GLU A 400 -8.84 4.48 11.69
C GLU A 400 -7.56 5.36 11.71
N PRO A 401 -7.65 6.64 12.11
CA PRO A 401 -6.49 7.55 12.08
C PRO A 401 -5.39 7.15 13.08
N SER A 402 -5.68 6.35 14.09
CA SER A 402 -4.71 5.86 15.09
C SER A 402 -3.84 4.71 14.58
N ILE A 403 -4.16 4.12 13.41
CA ILE A 403 -3.52 2.89 12.94
C ILE A 403 -1.98 3.02 12.83
N GLY A 404 -1.26 2.14 13.50
CA GLY A 404 0.22 2.12 13.51
C GLY A 404 0.86 3.27 14.27
N LEU A 405 0.10 4.05 15.06
CA LEU A 405 0.63 5.05 15.97
C LEU A 405 1.14 4.39 17.26
N HIS A 406 2.23 4.93 17.75
CA HIS A 406 2.67 4.67 19.13
C HIS A 406 1.81 5.52 20.08
N PRO A 407 1.49 5.06 21.31
CA PRO A 407 0.68 5.82 22.27
C PRO A 407 1.16 7.27 22.49
N SER A 408 2.47 7.51 22.47
CA SER A 408 3.03 8.87 22.58
C SER A 408 2.62 9.82 21.44
N ASN A 409 2.24 9.31 20.28
CA ASN A 409 1.81 10.10 19.12
C ASN A 409 0.29 10.29 19.06
N LEU A 410 -0.49 9.59 19.90
CA LEU A 410 -1.94 9.77 19.97
C LEU A 410 -2.31 11.16 20.47
N VAL A 411 -1.50 11.71 21.41
CA VAL A 411 -1.71 13.08 21.91
C VAL A 411 -1.65 14.11 20.75
N GLY A 412 -0.67 13.97 19.87
CA GLY A 412 -0.57 14.83 18.69
C GLY A 412 -1.73 14.66 17.71
N LEU A 413 -2.19 13.40 17.48
CA LEU A 413 -3.37 13.13 16.67
C LEU A 413 -4.63 13.81 17.24
N CYS A 414 -4.87 13.64 18.54
CA CYS A 414 -6.01 14.27 19.22
C CYS A 414 -5.92 15.80 19.16
N GLY A 415 -4.72 16.39 19.34
CA GLY A 415 -4.49 17.83 19.19
C GLY A 415 -4.84 18.34 17.79
N VAL A 416 -4.45 17.61 16.74
CA VAL A 416 -4.80 17.97 15.36
C VAL A 416 -6.33 17.91 15.12
N MET A 417 -7.05 16.95 15.69
CA MET A 417 -8.52 16.89 15.61
C MET A 417 -9.18 18.05 16.36
N GLN A 418 -8.65 18.40 17.53
CA GLN A 418 -9.12 19.56 18.29
C GLN A 418 -8.90 20.86 17.54
N ASP A 419 -7.74 21.05 16.88
CA ASP A 419 -7.47 22.21 16.03
C ASP A 419 -8.51 22.33 14.89
N LEU A 420 -8.88 21.21 14.24
CA LEU A 420 -9.92 21.21 13.21
C LEU A 420 -11.26 21.70 13.74
N VAL A 421 -11.65 21.25 14.91
CA VAL A 421 -12.91 21.69 15.55
C VAL A 421 -12.83 23.14 15.97
N ALA A 422 -11.71 23.60 16.53
CA ALA A 422 -11.48 24.98 16.91
C ALA A 422 -11.53 25.95 15.71
N ASP A 423 -11.12 25.47 14.51
CA ASP A 423 -11.25 26.20 13.25
C ASP A 423 -12.71 26.20 12.68
N GLY A 424 -13.71 25.70 13.45
CA GLY A 424 -15.12 25.73 13.07
C GLY A 424 -15.56 24.56 12.17
N ASN A 425 -14.85 23.46 12.17
CA ASN A 425 -15.19 22.24 11.44
C ASN A 425 -15.85 21.19 12.35
N SER A 426 -16.25 20.07 11.74
CA SER A 426 -16.74 18.88 12.44
C SER A 426 -15.85 17.69 12.10
N VAL A 427 -15.59 16.84 13.09
CA VAL A 427 -14.78 15.63 12.90
C VAL A 427 -15.61 14.40 13.25
N VAL A 428 -15.70 13.47 12.30
CA VAL A 428 -16.23 12.11 12.55
C VAL A 428 -15.11 11.13 12.35
N LEU A 429 -14.81 10.33 13.36
CA LEU A 429 -13.77 9.31 13.27
C LEU A 429 -14.35 7.91 13.50
N VAL A 430 -13.83 6.94 12.76
CA VAL A 430 -13.99 5.51 13.06
C VAL A 430 -12.69 5.03 13.66
N ASP A 431 -12.70 4.54 14.89
CA ASP A 431 -11.48 4.04 15.53
C ASP A 431 -11.80 2.89 16.51
N HIS A 432 -10.72 2.20 16.93
CA HIS A 432 -10.76 1.10 17.90
C HIS A 432 -9.87 1.37 19.11
N ASP A 433 -9.02 2.40 19.06
CA ASP A 433 -8.16 2.78 20.17
C ASP A 433 -8.95 3.50 21.24
N THR A 434 -9.04 2.91 22.43
CA THR A 434 -9.81 3.47 23.55
C THR A 434 -9.30 4.83 23.98
N GLN A 435 -7.99 5.10 23.90
CA GLN A 435 -7.42 6.40 24.24
C GLN A 435 -7.90 7.52 23.29
N VAL A 436 -8.11 7.19 22.02
CA VAL A 436 -8.67 8.13 21.03
C VAL A 436 -10.16 8.30 21.21
N LEU A 437 -10.88 7.19 21.46
CA LEU A 437 -12.32 7.20 21.70
C LEU A 437 -12.69 8.02 22.94
N GLU A 438 -11.91 7.93 24.01
CA GLU A 438 -12.08 8.68 25.26
C GLU A 438 -11.92 10.21 25.10
N GLN A 439 -11.23 10.66 24.05
CA GLN A 439 -11.03 12.08 23.73
C GLN A 439 -12.14 12.66 22.83
N SER A 440 -13.09 11.84 22.39
CA SER A 440 -14.22 12.34 21.61
C SER A 440 -15.24 13.04 22.50
N ASP A 441 -15.99 13.98 21.93
CA ASP A 441 -17.09 14.69 22.61
C ASP A 441 -18.35 13.83 22.64
N TRP A 442 -18.56 13.06 21.56
CA TRP A 442 -19.71 12.19 21.38
C TRP A 442 -19.31 10.86 20.74
N MET A 443 -19.99 9.81 21.12
CA MET A 443 -19.78 8.47 20.52
C MET A 443 -21.10 7.89 20.01
N ILE A 444 -21.01 7.19 18.88
CA ILE A 444 -22.09 6.39 18.29
C ILE A 444 -21.56 4.97 18.17
N GLU A 445 -22.16 4.03 18.87
CA GLU A 445 -21.73 2.64 18.84
C GLU A 445 -22.62 1.80 17.93
N MET A 446 -21.96 1.12 16.97
CA MET A 446 -22.59 0.23 16.00
C MET A 446 -22.52 -1.23 16.46
N GLY A 447 -23.59 -1.96 16.26
CA GLY A 447 -23.68 -3.36 16.68
C GLY A 447 -25.04 -3.99 16.36
N PRO A 448 -25.47 -4.96 17.18
CA PRO A 448 -24.80 -5.58 18.35
C PRO A 448 -23.70 -6.59 17.97
N GLY A 449 -23.70 -7.08 16.74
CA GLY A 449 -22.76 -8.04 16.17
C GLY A 449 -22.07 -7.52 14.92
N ALA A 450 -21.63 -8.43 14.06
CA ALA A 450 -20.97 -8.16 12.77
C ALA A 450 -21.84 -8.68 11.60
N GLY A 451 -21.62 -8.19 10.40
CA GLY A 451 -22.31 -8.65 9.19
C GLY A 451 -23.85 -8.57 9.31
N ALA A 452 -24.50 -9.71 9.19
CA ALA A 452 -25.98 -9.81 9.29
C ALA A 452 -26.53 -9.41 10.68
N ASP A 453 -25.76 -9.61 11.74
CA ASP A 453 -26.14 -9.24 13.12
C ASP A 453 -25.74 -7.82 13.53
N GLY A 454 -25.02 -7.12 12.63
CA GLY A 454 -24.65 -5.73 12.81
C GLY A 454 -25.64 -4.73 12.20
N GLY A 455 -25.14 -3.53 11.93
CA GLY A 455 -25.82 -2.50 11.14
C GLY A 455 -26.87 -1.69 11.91
N ARG A 456 -26.83 -1.66 13.24
CA ARG A 456 -27.70 -0.84 14.08
C ARG A 456 -26.89 0.04 15.03
N VAL A 457 -27.44 1.16 15.44
CA VAL A 457 -26.92 1.93 16.57
C VAL A 457 -27.41 1.26 17.85
N ILE A 458 -26.49 0.86 18.72
CA ILE A 458 -26.81 0.18 19.99
C ILE A 458 -26.68 1.10 21.21
N ALA A 459 -25.82 2.13 21.11
CA ALA A 459 -25.63 3.14 22.13
C ALA A 459 -25.14 4.43 21.52
N GLN A 460 -25.44 5.57 22.10
CA GLN A 460 -24.89 6.88 21.78
C GLN A 460 -24.87 7.77 23.02
N GLY A 461 -23.91 8.70 23.05
CA GLY A 461 -23.69 9.60 24.18
C GLY A 461 -22.24 9.99 24.31
N THR A 462 -21.90 10.65 25.42
CA THR A 462 -20.48 10.92 25.75
C THR A 462 -19.74 9.62 26.09
N PRO A 463 -18.41 9.54 25.97
CA PRO A 463 -17.66 8.35 26.35
C PRO A 463 -17.93 7.88 27.77
N ARG A 464 -18.15 8.82 28.72
CA ARG A 464 -18.49 8.50 30.12
C ARG A 464 -19.89 7.92 30.29
N GLU A 465 -20.85 8.30 29.46
CA GLU A 465 -22.19 7.70 29.46
C GLU A 465 -22.14 6.29 28.87
N LEU A 466 -21.38 6.09 27.77
CA LEU A 466 -21.22 4.76 27.18
C LEU A 466 -20.51 3.78 28.10
N SER A 467 -19.52 4.22 28.89
CA SER A 467 -18.82 3.33 29.85
C SER A 467 -19.77 2.72 30.89
N LYS A 468 -20.88 3.39 31.17
CA LYS A 468 -21.91 2.94 32.15
C LYS A 468 -23.14 2.29 31.48
N ASN A 469 -23.21 2.32 30.15
CA ASN A 469 -24.35 1.81 29.41
C ASN A 469 -24.25 0.27 29.23
N PRO A 470 -25.18 -0.53 29.80
CA PRO A 470 -25.11 -1.99 29.68
C PRO A 470 -25.30 -2.52 28.25
N ALA A 471 -25.85 -1.72 27.34
CA ALA A 471 -25.99 -2.08 25.94
C ALA A 471 -24.68 -1.87 25.16
N SER A 472 -23.77 -1.06 25.67
CA SER A 472 -22.47 -0.76 25.03
C SER A 472 -21.53 -1.96 25.13
N LYS A 473 -20.93 -2.33 24.01
CA LYS A 473 -19.87 -3.36 23.91
C LYS A 473 -18.49 -2.80 24.17
N ILE A 474 -18.26 -1.53 23.78
CA ILE A 474 -16.98 -0.85 24.00
C ILE A 474 -16.90 -0.25 25.42
N GLY A 475 -18.05 0.11 26.00
CA GLY A 475 -18.13 0.77 27.30
C GLY A 475 -17.27 0.14 28.40
N PRO A 476 -17.30 -1.19 28.60
CA PRO A 476 -16.48 -1.86 29.60
C PRO A 476 -14.97 -1.71 29.43
N PHE A 477 -14.50 -1.30 28.24
CA PHE A 477 -13.06 -1.13 27.92
C PHE A 477 -12.62 0.32 27.99
N LEU A 478 -13.53 1.27 28.13
CA LEU A 478 -13.21 2.68 28.29
C LEU A 478 -12.67 2.96 29.69
N PHE A 479 -11.80 3.93 29.81
CA PHE A 479 -11.18 4.40 31.06
C PHE A 479 -10.44 3.31 31.85
N GLY A 480 -9.99 2.25 31.18
CA GLY A 480 -9.19 1.18 31.79
C GLY A 480 -9.97 0.27 32.75
N GLU A 481 -11.32 0.27 32.72
CA GLU A 481 -12.15 -0.55 33.60
C GLU A 481 -11.97 -2.06 33.33
N ASN A 482 -11.77 -2.46 32.06
CA ASN A 482 -11.43 -3.83 31.70
C ASN A 482 -10.16 -3.87 30.84
N SER A 483 -9.33 -4.88 31.08
CA SER A 483 -8.15 -5.15 30.26
C SER A 483 -8.23 -6.55 29.64
N ALA A 484 -7.55 -6.75 28.52
CA ALA A 484 -7.39 -8.08 27.95
C ALA A 484 -6.76 -9.05 28.97
N PRO A 485 -7.19 -10.33 29.02
CA PRO A 485 -6.65 -11.29 29.97
C PRO A 485 -5.13 -11.43 29.77
N MET A 486 -4.39 -11.23 30.87
CA MET A 486 -2.93 -11.31 30.86
C MET A 486 -2.49 -12.78 30.75
N ARG A 487 -1.80 -13.10 29.68
CA ARG A 487 -1.16 -14.40 29.53
C ARG A 487 0.02 -14.51 30.50
N PRO A 488 0.27 -15.70 31.14
CA PRO A 488 1.44 -15.90 31.98
C PRO A 488 2.73 -15.62 31.19
N ARG A 489 3.59 -14.77 31.75
CA ARG A 489 4.88 -14.47 31.14
C ARG A 489 5.88 -15.60 31.39
N ALA A 490 6.78 -15.85 30.43
CA ALA A 490 7.88 -16.76 30.66
C ALA A 490 8.81 -16.21 31.74
N LYS A 491 9.28 -17.06 32.66
CA LYS A 491 10.28 -16.68 33.63
C LYS A 491 11.63 -16.42 32.91
N GLN A 492 12.38 -15.43 33.38
CA GLN A 492 13.63 -15.02 32.76
C GLN A 492 14.63 -16.19 32.64
N GLU A 493 14.69 -17.06 33.66
CA GLU A 493 15.57 -18.25 33.70
C GLU A 493 15.24 -19.28 32.60
N THR A 494 13.98 -19.35 32.17
CA THR A 494 13.52 -20.32 31.14
C THR A 494 13.26 -19.70 29.78
N LEU A 495 13.56 -18.40 29.62
CA LEU A 495 13.21 -17.67 28.40
C LEU A 495 13.84 -18.30 27.16
N PHE A 496 15.11 -18.68 27.23
CA PHE A 496 15.89 -19.27 26.12
C PHE A 496 16.05 -20.80 26.22
N SER A 497 15.26 -21.48 27.05
CA SER A 497 15.38 -22.93 27.27
C SER A 497 15.19 -23.78 26.01
N GLN A 498 14.47 -23.26 25.00
CA GLN A 498 14.24 -23.95 23.72
C GLN A 498 15.22 -23.51 22.61
N GLY A 499 16.23 -22.73 22.95
CA GLY A 499 17.23 -22.21 22.04
C GLY A 499 17.00 -20.76 21.66
N THR A 500 17.93 -20.24 20.86
CA THR A 500 18.03 -18.82 20.48
C THR A 500 18.13 -18.68 18.97
N ILE A 501 17.60 -17.58 18.43
CA ILE A 501 17.96 -17.04 17.13
C ILE A 501 18.78 -15.79 17.42
N ALA A 502 20.06 -15.77 17.02
CA ALA A 502 20.95 -14.63 17.21
C ALA A 502 21.25 -13.94 15.88
N LEU A 503 21.04 -12.63 15.83
CA LEU A 503 21.25 -11.80 14.65
C LEU A 503 22.25 -10.69 14.99
N SER A 504 23.24 -10.47 14.13
CA SER A 504 24.15 -9.31 14.21
C SER A 504 24.18 -8.55 12.90
N THR A 505 24.01 -7.23 12.97
CA THR A 505 23.91 -6.36 11.77
C THR A 505 24.94 -5.23 11.82
N SER A 506 25.35 -4.75 10.65
CA SER A 506 25.93 -3.43 10.46
C SER A 506 24.82 -2.36 10.40
N GLN A 507 25.21 -1.10 10.20
CA GLN A 507 24.26 -0.03 10.04
C GLN A 507 23.41 -0.23 8.79
N LEU A 508 22.08 -0.05 8.93
CA LEU A 508 21.14 0.02 7.83
C LEU A 508 20.12 1.14 8.10
N HIS A 509 19.98 2.08 7.18
CA HIS A 509 19.18 3.30 7.37
C HIS A 509 19.56 4.03 8.67
N THR A 510 18.59 4.28 9.53
CA THR A 510 18.79 4.90 10.86
C THR A 510 19.18 3.90 11.95
N VAL A 511 19.12 2.59 11.68
CA VAL A 511 19.45 1.55 12.65
C VAL A 511 20.96 1.38 12.73
N LYS A 512 21.50 1.70 13.90
CA LYS A 512 22.93 1.51 14.22
C LYS A 512 23.29 0.01 14.25
N PRO A 513 24.58 -0.36 14.16
CA PRO A 513 24.99 -1.75 14.33
C PRO A 513 24.44 -2.31 15.64
N LEU A 514 23.83 -3.50 15.58
CA LEU A 514 23.24 -4.13 16.75
C LEU A 514 23.41 -5.66 16.72
N SER A 515 23.34 -6.25 17.91
CA SER A 515 23.20 -7.70 18.11
C SER A 515 21.92 -7.94 18.90
N ALA A 516 21.05 -8.81 18.39
CA ALA A 516 19.75 -9.13 18.99
C ALA A 516 19.60 -10.64 19.13
N GLN A 517 18.94 -11.09 20.20
CA GLN A 517 18.63 -12.49 20.46
C GLN A 517 17.12 -12.66 20.61
N PHE A 518 16.57 -13.65 19.92
CA PHE A 518 15.16 -13.98 19.95
C PHE A 518 15.01 -15.41 20.51
N PRO A 519 14.20 -15.61 21.58
CA PRO A 519 13.99 -16.93 22.15
C PRO A 519 13.10 -17.79 21.23
N LYS A 520 13.48 -19.05 21.03
CA LYS A 520 12.65 -20.03 20.31
C LYS A 520 11.47 -20.49 21.14
N GLY A 521 10.39 -20.93 20.47
CA GLY A 521 9.19 -21.43 21.12
C GLY A 521 8.45 -20.40 21.96
N ARG A 522 8.62 -19.11 21.68
CA ARG A 522 8.02 -17.98 22.39
C ARG A 522 7.37 -17.00 21.43
N LEU A 523 6.36 -16.28 21.91
CA LEU A 523 5.84 -15.09 21.26
C LEU A 523 6.77 -13.92 21.62
N THR A 524 7.52 -13.42 20.64
CA THR A 524 8.40 -12.26 20.79
C THR A 524 7.76 -11.04 20.14
N VAL A 525 7.67 -9.93 20.86
CA VAL A 525 7.10 -8.68 20.41
C VAL A 525 8.21 -7.64 20.26
N VAL A 526 8.30 -6.98 19.09
CA VAL A 526 9.21 -5.88 18.82
C VAL A 526 8.40 -4.58 18.83
N THR A 527 8.67 -3.71 19.82
CA THR A 527 7.94 -2.45 20.03
C THR A 527 8.86 -1.24 19.87
N GLY A 528 8.28 -0.06 19.82
CA GLY A 528 8.99 1.22 19.73
C GLY A 528 8.21 2.24 18.90
N VAL A 529 8.58 3.51 19.03
CA VAL A 529 7.96 4.61 18.26
C VAL A 529 8.08 4.44 16.76
N SER A 530 7.29 5.17 15.99
CA SER A 530 7.42 5.20 14.53
C SER A 530 8.84 5.63 14.14
N GLY A 531 9.43 4.98 13.11
CA GLY A 531 10.80 5.28 12.69
C GLY A 531 11.92 4.69 13.57
N SER A 532 11.63 4.01 14.68
CA SER A 532 12.65 3.42 15.56
C SER A 532 13.40 2.20 14.98
N GLY A 533 13.11 1.78 13.76
CA GLY A 533 13.81 0.70 13.09
C GLY A 533 13.18 -0.69 13.25
N LYS A 534 11.95 -0.82 13.79
CA LYS A 534 11.26 -2.12 13.93
C LYS A 534 11.18 -2.89 12.62
N THR A 535 10.79 -2.21 11.54
CA THR A 535 10.68 -2.79 10.19
C THR A 535 12.05 -3.23 9.68
N THR A 536 13.05 -2.38 9.83
CA THR A 536 14.43 -2.65 9.41
C THR A 536 15.01 -3.87 10.14
N LEU A 537 14.78 -3.98 11.45
CA LEU A 537 15.24 -5.13 12.23
C LEU A 537 14.55 -6.44 11.79
N VAL A 538 13.23 -6.42 11.66
CA VAL A 538 12.46 -7.66 11.43
C VAL A 538 12.34 -7.98 9.94
N LEU A 539 11.82 -7.04 9.13
CA LEU A 539 11.46 -7.31 7.73
C LEU A 539 12.63 -7.15 6.75
N GLU A 540 13.60 -6.28 7.06
CA GLU A 540 14.72 -6.02 6.17
C GLU A 540 15.99 -6.76 6.59
N SER A 541 16.09 -7.21 7.86
CA SER A 541 17.27 -7.92 8.36
C SER A 541 16.99 -9.36 8.74
N LEU A 542 16.14 -9.63 9.76
CA LEU A 542 15.94 -10.97 10.30
C LEU A 542 15.26 -11.91 9.29
N VAL A 543 14.15 -11.49 8.68
CA VAL A 543 13.37 -12.33 7.76
C VAL A 543 14.17 -12.69 6.51
N PRO A 544 14.80 -11.74 5.78
CA PRO A 544 15.62 -12.06 4.62
C PRO A 544 16.82 -12.95 4.99
N ALA A 545 17.50 -12.66 6.10
CA ALA A 545 18.63 -13.47 6.54
C ALA A 545 18.25 -14.92 6.83
N LEU A 546 17.09 -15.16 7.48
CA LEU A 546 16.57 -16.51 7.71
C LEU A 546 16.20 -17.19 6.39
N GLN A 547 15.57 -16.49 5.45
CA GLN A 547 15.20 -17.03 4.14
C GLN A 547 16.43 -17.39 3.31
N ASP A 548 17.45 -16.54 3.30
CA ASP A 548 18.71 -16.79 2.59
C ASP A 548 19.47 -17.94 3.22
N GLN A 549 19.55 -18.02 4.55
CA GLN A 549 20.17 -19.16 5.25
C GLN A 549 19.47 -20.49 4.91
N ILE A 550 18.13 -20.51 4.90
CA ILE A 550 17.33 -21.70 4.55
C ILE A 550 17.57 -22.11 3.09
N ALA A 551 17.70 -21.13 2.19
CA ALA A 551 17.94 -21.34 0.77
C ALA A 551 19.43 -21.62 0.43
N GLY A 552 20.34 -21.60 1.41
CA GLY A 552 21.78 -21.75 1.18
C GLY A 552 22.41 -20.59 0.42
N LYS A 553 21.81 -19.40 0.46
CA LYS A 553 22.29 -18.17 -0.19
C LYS A 553 23.15 -17.33 0.77
N PRO A 554 24.02 -16.45 0.22
CA PRO A 554 24.72 -15.46 1.05
C PRO A 554 23.73 -14.59 1.83
N LEU A 555 24.10 -14.27 3.08
CA LEU A 555 23.29 -13.35 3.90
C LEU A 555 23.24 -11.95 3.28
N PRO A 556 22.17 -11.15 3.58
CA PRO A 556 22.10 -9.77 3.14
C PRO A 556 23.35 -8.99 3.53
N PRO A 557 23.84 -8.03 2.72
CA PRO A 557 25.15 -7.36 2.92
C PRO A 557 25.33 -6.68 4.28
N HIS A 558 24.25 -6.22 4.90
CA HIS A 558 24.25 -5.57 6.21
C HIS A 558 24.15 -6.56 7.39
N VAL A 559 23.85 -7.84 7.12
CA VAL A 559 23.79 -8.87 8.15
C VAL A 559 25.18 -9.52 8.31
N LYS A 560 25.81 -9.28 9.43
CA LYS A 560 27.17 -9.79 9.73
C LYS A 560 27.16 -11.27 10.10
N ALA A 561 26.14 -11.67 10.88
CA ALA A 561 26.00 -13.05 11.33
C ALA A 561 24.53 -13.38 11.67
N LEU A 562 24.15 -14.61 11.38
CA LEU A 562 22.90 -15.21 11.82
C LEU A 562 23.17 -16.61 12.36
N ASP A 563 22.76 -16.86 13.61
CA ASP A 563 22.73 -18.20 14.21
C ASP A 563 21.28 -18.58 14.51
N ALA A 564 20.70 -19.48 13.72
CA ALA A 564 19.30 -19.87 13.82
C ALA A 564 19.13 -21.38 13.57
N PRO A 565 19.74 -22.24 14.43
CA PRO A 565 19.72 -23.68 14.22
C PRO A 565 18.30 -24.23 14.28
N GLY A 566 17.95 -25.13 13.36
CA GLY A 566 16.64 -25.82 13.31
C GLY A 566 15.48 -25.03 12.71
N ILE A 567 15.65 -23.77 12.30
CA ILE A 567 14.63 -23.04 11.54
C ILE A 567 14.62 -23.55 10.10
N ARG A 568 13.47 -24.06 9.66
CA ARG A 568 13.30 -24.66 8.32
C ARG A 568 12.42 -23.85 7.39
N GLN A 569 11.62 -22.94 7.91
CA GLN A 569 10.68 -22.12 7.15
C GLN A 569 10.41 -20.80 7.86
N VAL A 570 10.24 -19.73 7.08
CA VAL A 570 9.79 -18.42 7.54
C VAL A 570 8.49 -18.08 6.84
N LYS A 571 7.45 -17.74 7.61
CA LYS A 571 6.17 -17.27 7.10
C LYS A 571 5.98 -15.81 7.47
N LEU A 572 5.85 -14.97 6.46
CA LEU A 572 5.62 -13.53 6.63
C LEU A 572 4.14 -13.22 6.45
N ILE A 573 3.53 -12.61 7.47
CA ILE A 573 2.17 -12.09 7.43
C ILE A 573 2.28 -10.58 7.65
N ASP A 574 2.14 -9.84 6.57
CA ASP A 574 2.28 -8.39 6.53
C ASP A 574 0.95 -7.69 6.21
N ALA A 575 0.96 -6.36 6.22
CA ALA A 575 -0.20 -5.53 5.92
C ALA A 575 -0.42 -5.29 4.41
N THR A 576 0.35 -5.94 3.53
CA THR A 576 0.15 -5.77 2.08
C THR A 576 -1.25 -6.27 1.68
N PRO A 577 -1.94 -5.59 0.75
CA PRO A 577 -3.25 -6.03 0.29
C PRO A 577 -3.21 -7.47 -0.22
N ILE A 578 -4.27 -8.22 0.06
CA ILE A 578 -4.47 -9.56 -0.50
C ILE A 578 -5.16 -9.40 -1.84
N GLY A 579 -4.59 -10.03 -2.88
CA GLY A 579 -5.21 -10.09 -4.20
C GLY A 579 -5.43 -8.70 -4.83
N ILE A 580 -4.71 -8.43 -5.91
CA ILE A 580 -4.89 -7.20 -6.71
C ILE A 580 -6.07 -7.37 -7.67
N ASN A 581 -6.61 -8.60 -7.78
CA ASN A 581 -7.60 -8.97 -8.77
C ASN A 581 -8.97 -9.23 -8.10
N VAL A 582 -10.00 -8.61 -8.62
CA VAL A 582 -11.43 -8.84 -8.25
C VAL A 582 -11.85 -10.32 -8.32
N ARG A 583 -11.07 -11.18 -8.97
CA ARG A 583 -11.29 -12.62 -9.04
C ARG A 583 -10.82 -13.38 -7.78
N SER A 584 -10.09 -12.75 -6.89
CA SER A 584 -9.71 -13.35 -5.61
C SER A 584 -10.83 -13.13 -4.59
N THR A 585 -11.30 -14.21 -3.96
CA THR A 585 -12.34 -14.17 -2.93
C THR A 585 -11.84 -14.78 -1.62
N VAL A 586 -12.57 -14.56 -0.52
CA VAL A 586 -12.30 -15.19 0.78
C VAL A 586 -12.17 -16.71 0.63
N ALA A 587 -13.11 -17.35 -0.08
CA ALA A 587 -13.09 -18.79 -0.31
C ALA A 587 -11.87 -19.28 -1.12
N THR A 588 -11.43 -18.52 -2.13
CA THR A 588 -10.25 -18.90 -2.93
C THR A 588 -8.97 -18.72 -2.14
N TYR A 589 -8.86 -17.64 -1.39
CA TYR A 589 -7.67 -17.35 -0.60
C TYR A 589 -7.50 -18.32 0.58
N ALA A 590 -8.60 -18.68 1.25
CA ALA A 590 -8.62 -19.70 2.30
C ALA A 590 -8.54 -21.16 1.76
N ASN A 591 -8.41 -21.34 0.44
CA ASN A 591 -8.42 -22.64 -0.24
C ASN A 591 -9.71 -23.47 -0.03
N VAL A 592 -10.80 -22.85 0.38
CA VAL A 592 -12.12 -23.50 0.56
C VAL A 592 -12.75 -23.79 -0.80
N HIS A 593 -12.67 -22.87 -1.74
CA HIS A 593 -13.28 -22.99 -3.06
C HIS A 593 -12.81 -24.22 -3.85
N ASP A 594 -11.52 -24.56 -3.79
CA ASP A 594 -10.96 -25.72 -4.48
C ASP A 594 -11.51 -27.05 -3.94
N GLU A 595 -11.73 -27.15 -2.63
CA GLU A 595 -12.34 -28.33 -2.02
C GLU A 595 -13.83 -28.43 -2.35
N LEU A 596 -14.56 -27.30 -2.36
CA LEU A 596 -15.95 -27.26 -2.81
C LEU A 596 -16.08 -27.73 -4.26
N ARG A 597 -15.24 -27.25 -5.18
CA ARG A 597 -15.23 -27.68 -6.58
C ARG A 597 -15.04 -29.21 -6.72
N LYS A 598 -14.12 -29.80 -5.94
CA LYS A 598 -13.91 -31.25 -5.91
C LYS A 598 -15.13 -31.98 -5.37
N THR A 599 -15.82 -31.43 -4.41
CA THR A 599 -17.03 -31.99 -3.82
C THR A 599 -18.18 -31.95 -4.80
N PHE A 600 -18.44 -30.81 -5.42
CA PHE A 600 -19.50 -30.65 -6.43
C PHE A 600 -19.31 -31.55 -7.65
N ALA A 601 -18.07 -31.75 -8.10
CA ALA A 601 -17.78 -32.69 -9.20
C ALA A 601 -18.13 -34.15 -8.89
N LYS A 602 -18.29 -34.52 -7.63
CA LYS A 602 -18.65 -35.88 -7.21
C LYS A 602 -20.15 -36.10 -7.07
N THR A 603 -20.97 -35.06 -7.11
CA THR A 603 -22.42 -35.13 -6.97
C THR A 603 -23.06 -35.91 -8.14
N ALA A 604 -24.24 -36.47 -7.93
CA ALA A 604 -24.98 -37.18 -8.96
C ALA A 604 -25.32 -36.27 -10.15
N ASP A 605 -25.71 -35.03 -9.90
CA ASP A 605 -26.04 -34.03 -10.93
C ASP A 605 -24.82 -33.68 -11.77
N ALA A 606 -23.65 -33.45 -11.17
CA ALA A 606 -22.44 -33.16 -11.94
C ALA A 606 -22.01 -34.31 -12.83
N LYS A 607 -22.09 -35.53 -12.32
CA LYS A 607 -21.80 -36.74 -13.12
C LYS A 607 -22.78 -36.88 -14.29
N ARG A 608 -24.09 -36.70 -14.06
CA ARG A 608 -25.15 -36.76 -15.09
C ARG A 608 -24.94 -35.69 -16.16
N LEU A 609 -24.50 -34.48 -15.77
CA LEU A 609 -24.29 -33.36 -16.71
C LEU A 609 -22.85 -33.29 -17.27
N GLY A 610 -21.98 -34.24 -16.88
CA GLY A 610 -20.61 -34.34 -17.38
C GLY A 610 -19.67 -33.22 -16.89
N TYR A 611 -19.95 -32.62 -15.72
CA TYR A 611 -19.11 -31.57 -15.15
C TYR A 611 -17.98 -32.14 -14.29
N LYS A 612 -16.79 -31.59 -14.46
CA LYS A 612 -15.57 -31.90 -13.69
C LYS A 612 -15.24 -30.75 -12.75
N ALA A 613 -14.34 -30.96 -11.81
CA ALA A 613 -13.94 -29.91 -10.85
C ALA A 613 -13.43 -28.61 -11.50
N GLY A 614 -12.83 -28.68 -12.69
CA GLY A 614 -12.41 -27.53 -13.48
C GLY A 614 -13.59 -26.66 -13.96
N ASP A 615 -14.72 -27.29 -14.27
CA ASP A 615 -15.91 -26.58 -14.79
C ASP A 615 -16.55 -25.65 -13.76
N PHE A 616 -16.35 -25.94 -12.47
CA PHE A 616 -16.82 -25.12 -11.34
C PHE A 616 -15.90 -23.93 -10.99
N SER A 617 -14.83 -23.70 -11.75
CA SER A 617 -14.01 -22.51 -11.58
C SER A 617 -14.68 -21.30 -12.23
N TYR A 618 -15.02 -20.27 -11.45
CA TYR A 618 -15.52 -19.01 -12.04
C TYR A 618 -14.44 -18.21 -12.77
N ASN A 619 -13.16 -18.62 -12.67
CA ASN A 619 -12.06 -17.98 -13.41
C ASN A 619 -11.86 -18.56 -14.81
N THR A 620 -11.99 -19.88 -14.97
CA THR A 620 -11.65 -20.58 -16.21
C THR A 620 -12.65 -21.67 -16.61
N GLY A 621 -13.62 -22.01 -15.74
CA GLY A 621 -14.55 -23.12 -15.95
C GLY A 621 -15.72 -22.78 -16.88
N ARG A 622 -16.39 -23.81 -17.41
CA ARG A 622 -17.56 -23.66 -18.27
C ARG A 622 -18.78 -23.08 -17.57
N LEU A 623 -18.88 -23.23 -16.25
CA LEU A 623 -19.98 -22.74 -15.43
C LEU A 623 -19.80 -21.29 -14.96
N ARG A 624 -18.78 -20.57 -15.43
CA ARG A 624 -18.62 -19.14 -15.17
C ARG A 624 -19.68 -18.31 -15.89
N CYS A 625 -20.06 -17.18 -15.33
CA CYS A 625 -21.01 -16.27 -15.98
C CYS A 625 -20.41 -15.72 -17.28
N PRO A 626 -21.07 -15.90 -18.44
CA PRO A 626 -20.52 -15.45 -19.71
C PRO A 626 -20.55 -13.92 -19.88
N THR A 627 -21.42 -13.21 -19.16
CA THR A 627 -21.56 -11.74 -19.26
C THR A 627 -20.45 -10.99 -18.56
N CYS A 628 -20.08 -11.41 -17.35
CA CYS A 628 -19.01 -10.78 -16.57
C CYS A 628 -17.70 -11.58 -16.57
N ASP A 629 -17.65 -12.68 -17.32
CA ASP A 629 -16.49 -13.59 -17.37
C ASP A 629 -16.01 -14.03 -15.97
N GLY A 630 -16.97 -14.21 -15.03
CA GLY A 630 -16.69 -14.64 -13.66
C GLY A 630 -16.18 -13.58 -12.69
N THR A 631 -16.18 -12.30 -13.06
CA THR A 631 -15.82 -11.21 -12.14
C THR A 631 -16.94 -10.87 -11.15
N GLY A 632 -18.20 -11.16 -11.50
CA GLY A 632 -19.38 -10.75 -10.71
C GLY A 632 -19.83 -9.33 -10.98
N GLU A 633 -18.99 -8.50 -11.59
CA GLU A 633 -19.22 -7.08 -11.87
C GLU A 633 -18.91 -6.77 -13.33
N ILE A 634 -19.48 -5.69 -13.82
CA ILE A 634 -19.17 -5.10 -15.13
C ILE A 634 -18.59 -3.71 -14.85
N SER A 635 -17.37 -3.47 -15.31
CA SER A 635 -16.79 -2.15 -15.34
C SER A 635 -17.32 -1.40 -16.57
N LEU A 636 -17.96 -0.27 -16.31
CA LEU A 636 -18.40 0.65 -17.35
C LEU A 636 -17.30 1.69 -17.53
N ASP A 637 -16.51 1.56 -18.59
CA ASP A 637 -15.60 2.61 -19.06
C ASP A 637 -16.47 3.73 -19.67
N VAL A 638 -16.76 4.73 -18.85
CA VAL A 638 -17.45 5.93 -19.31
C VAL A 638 -16.37 6.98 -19.58
N GLN A 639 -16.07 7.25 -20.85
CA GLN A 639 -15.09 8.26 -21.25
C GLN A 639 -15.21 9.51 -20.36
N PHE A 640 -14.11 9.87 -19.68
CA PHE A 640 -13.97 11.03 -18.77
C PHE A 640 -14.63 10.89 -17.39
N LEU A 641 -15.13 9.71 -16.99
CA LEU A 641 -15.54 9.40 -15.60
C LEU A 641 -14.68 8.27 -15.04
N PRO A 642 -14.52 8.17 -13.71
CA PRO A 642 -13.95 6.98 -13.11
C PRO A 642 -14.74 5.73 -13.51
N ASP A 643 -14.06 4.61 -13.70
CA ASP A 643 -14.71 3.33 -13.98
C ASP A 643 -15.79 3.04 -12.93
N VAL A 644 -17.02 2.88 -13.36
CA VAL A 644 -18.14 2.52 -12.48
C VAL A 644 -18.35 1.02 -12.56
N ASN A 645 -18.08 0.34 -11.46
CA ASN A 645 -18.36 -1.10 -11.33
C ASN A 645 -19.79 -1.29 -10.87
N ILE A 646 -20.57 -2.01 -11.67
CA ILE A 646 -21.94 -2.42 -11.33
C ILE A 646 -22.03 -3.93 -11.21
N PRO A 647 -22.86 -4.47 -10.28
CA PRO A 647 -23.14 -5.91 -10.24
C PRO A 647 -23.61 -6.41 -11.60
N CYS A 648 -23.07 -7.52 -12.06
CA CYS A 648 -23.44 -8.11 -13.33
C CYS A 648 -24.96 -8.35 -13.39
N PRO A 649 -25.69 -7.83 -14.38
CA PRO A 649 -27.15 -7.96 -14.45
C PRO A 649 -27.62 -9.41 -14.61
N GLN A 650 -26.77 -10.28 -15.17
CA GLN A 650 -27.10 -11.69 -15.38
C GLN A 650 -26.89 -12.53 -14.12
N CYS A 651 -25.73 -12.47 -13.48
CA CYS A 651 -25.42 -13.30 -12.32
C CYS A 651 -25.61 -12.58 -10.98
N ARG A 652 -25.88 -11.26 -10.99
CA ARG A 652 -26.10 -10.42 -9.81
C ARG A 652 -25.01 -10.57 -8.74
N GLY A 653 -23.74 -10.65 -9.17
CA GLY A 653 -22.60 -10.83 -8.30
C GLY A 653 -22.19 -12.29 -8.03
N ALA A 654 -23.02 -13.28 -8.36
CA ALA A 654 -22.74 -14.69 -8.07
C ALA A 654 -21.59 -15.31 -8.87
N ARG A 655 -21.08 -14.64 -9.91
CA ARG A 655 -19.94 -15.06 -10.76
C ARG A 655 -20.19 -16.29 -11.63
N TYR A 656 -21.28 -17.01 -11.44
CA TYR A 656 -21.62 -18.24 -12.11
C TYR A 656 -22.77 -18.06 -13.11
N ALA A 657 -22.78 -18.91 -14.12
CA ALA A 657 -23.91 -19.06 -15.01
C ALA A 657 -25.07 -19.77 -14.28
N LYS A 658 -26.32 -19.63 -14.82
CA LYS A 658 -27.53 -20.21 -14.21
C LYS A 658 -27.46 -21.73 -14.11
N GLU A 659 -26.74 -22.39 -14.98
CA GLU A 659 -26.55 -23.84 -15.03
C GLU A 659 -25.80 -24.36 -13.79
N ALA A 660 -24.99 -23.55 -13.15
CA ALA A 660 -24.30 -23.93 -11.92
C ALA A 660 -25.27 -24.18 -10.77
N ALA A 661 -26.42 -23.52 -10.75
CA ALA A 661 -27.47 -23.72 -9.73
C ALA A 661 -28.21 -25.07 -9.88
N ALA A 662 -28.08 -25.73 -11.01
CA ALA A 662 -28.71 -27.04 -11.23
C ALA A 662 -27.94 -28.20 -10.60
N VAL A 663 -26.67 -27.96 -10.21
CA VAL A 663 -25.85 -28.96 -9.52
C VAL A 663 -25.99 -28.74 -8.01
N ARG A 664 -26.55 -29.73 -7.33
CA ARG A 664 -26.85 -29.64 -5.91
C ARG A 664 -25.96 -30.60 -5.08
N TYR A 665 -25.52 -30.08 -3.95
CA TYR A 665 -24.87 -30.84 -2.90
C TYR A 665 -25.86 -30.98 -1.74
N GLU A 666 -26.08 -32.22 -1.30
CA GLU A 666 -26.95 -32.54 -0.17
C GLU A 666 -26.13 -32.56 1.11
N ALA A 667 -26.43 -31.65 2.03
CA ALA A 667 -25.75 -31.52 3.29
C ALA A 667 -26.37 -32.44 4.36
N LYS A 668 -25.62 -32.72 5.42
CA LYS A 668 -26.10 -33.55 6.56
C LYS A 668 -27.39 -33.05 7.22
N ASN A 669 -27.66 -31.76 7.14
CA ASN A 669 -28.88 -31.14 7.65
C ASN A 669 -30.10 -31.41 6.76
N GLY A 670 -29.98 -32.17 5.68
CA GLY A 670 -31.04 -32.48 4.73
C GLY A 670 -31.34 -31.36 3.74
N GLN A 671 -30.62 -30.25 3.80
CA GLN A 671 -30.75 -29.15 2.83
C GLN A 671 -29.81 -29.38 1.64
N THR A 672 -30.23 -28.85 0.50
CA THR A 672 -29.41 -28.92 -0.73
C THR A 672 -28.95 -27.53 -1.15
N TYR A 673 -27.69 -27.43 -1.48
CA TYR A 673 -27.06 -26.16 -1.86
C TYR A 673 -26.39 -26.28 -3.24
N SER A 674 -26.46 -25.23 -4.04
CA SER A 674 -25.57 -25.06 -5.18
C SER A 674 -24.26 -24.40 -4.76
N LEU A 675 -23.24 -24.47 -5.61
CA LEU A 675 -21.98 -23.76 -5.34
C LEU A 675 -22.16 -22.23 -5.27
N PRO A 676 -22.96 -21.57 -6.14
CA PRO A 676 -23.33 -20.16 -5.96
C PRO A 676 -23.99 -19.85 -4.59
N ASP A 677 -24.87 -20.76 -4.09
CA ASP A 677 -25.54 -20.56 -2.78
C ASP A 677 -24.49 -20.55 -1.66
N LEU A 678 -23.54 -21.51 -1.65
CA LEU A 678 -22.47 -21.55 -0.67
C LEU A 678 -21.53 -20.33 -0.76
N MET A 679 -21.23 -19.87 -1.97
CA MET A 679 -20.40 -18.68 -2.15
C MET A 679 -21.07 -17.39 -1.67
N ALA A 680 -22.40 -17.35 -1.61
CA ALA A 680 -23.17 -16.23 -1.09
C ALA A 680 -23.33 -16.25 0.45
N MET A 681 -23.05 -17.39 1.09
CA MET A 681 -23.10 -17.53 2.55
C MET A 681 -21.92 -16.83 3.21
N ASP A 682 -22.14 -16.35 4.43
CA ASP A 682 -21.04 -16.02 5.31
C ASP A 682 -20.34 -17.29 5.84
N VAL A 683 -19.18 -17.12 6.46
CA VAL A 683 -18.37 -18.23 6.97
C VAL A 683 -19.13 -18.99 8.08
N HIS A 684 -19.90 -18.27 8.91
CA HIS A 684 -20.67 -18.87 10.00
C HIS A 684 -21.75 -19.83 9.47
N ASP A 685 -22.56 -19.38 8.54
CA ASP A 685 -23.61 -20.21 7.91
C ASP A 685 -23.00 -21.35 7.09
N ALA A 686 -21.90 -21.09 6.37
CA ALA A 686 -21.19 -22.08 5.59
C ALA A 686 -20.58 -23.20 6.46
N LEU A 687 -20.19 -22.93 7.71
CA LEU A 687 -19.77 -23.96 8.68
C LEU A 687 -20.87 -24.98 8.93
N SER A 688 -22.11 -24.52 9.07
CA SER A 688 -23.27 -25.37 9.27
C SER A 688 -23.63 -26.15 8.01
N ALA A 689 -23.63 -25.49 6.85
CA ALA A 689 -23.92 -26.08 5.56
C ALA A 689 -22.87 -27.14 5.11
N CYS A 690 -21.62 -26.99 5.51
CA CYS A 690 -20.50 -27.85 5.15
C CYS A 690 -20.02 -28.73 6.31
N ALA A 691 -20.89 -29.03 7.29
CA ALA A 691 -20.51 -29.75 8.52
C ALA A 691 -19.88 -31.15 8.30
N ASP A 692 -20.25 -31.83 7.22
CA ASP A 692 -19.76 -33.14 6.80
C ASP A 692 -18.49 -33.07 5.92
N LEU A 693 -18.13 -31.91 5.40
CA LEU A 693 -16.94 -31.70 4.59
C LEU A 693 -15.72 -31.39 5.47
N LYS A 694 -15.08 -32.42 6.04
CA LYS A 694 -14.05 -32.29 7.06
C LYS A 694 -13.00 -31.19 6.77
N VAL A 695 -12.44 -31.16 5.56
CA VAL A 695 -11.38 -30.19 5.18
C VAL A 695 -11.95 -28.78 5.06
N VAL A 696 -13.13 -28.61 4.44
CA VAL A 696 -13.80 -27.33 4.33
C VAL A 696 -14.14 -26.79 5.71
N ARG A 697 -14.77 -27.63 6.56
CA ARG A 697 -15.11 -27.24 7.93
C ARG A 697 -13.92 -26.79 8.75
N GLN A 698 -12.78 -27.52 8.67
CA GLN A 698 -11.56 -27.11 9.39
C GLN A 698 -11.07 -25.73 8.96
N ARG A 699 -11.08 -25.43 7.66
CA ARG A 699 -10.66 -24.12 7.15
C ARG A 699 -11.63 -23.01 7.51
N LEU A 700 -12.93 -23.27 7.45
CA LEU A 700 -13.95 -22.31 7.87
C LEU A 700 -13.89 -22.06 9.38
N GLN A 701 -13.63 -23.09 10.21
CA GLN A 701 -13.48 -22.94 11.66
C GLN A 701 -12.32 -21.99 12.01
N VAL A 702 -11.19 -22.07 11.30
CA VAL A 702 -10.07 -21.13 11.51
C VAL A 702 -10.49 -19.69 11.19
N LEU A 703 -11.29 -19.48 10.16
CA LEU A 703 -11.81 -18.14 9.84
C LEU A 703 -12.74 -17.64 10.95
N GLU A 704 -13.64 -18.49 11.45
CA GLU A 704 -14.54 -18.19 12.57
C GLU A 704 -13.75 -17.84 13.84
N ASP A 705 -12.77 -18.67 14.22
CA ASP A 705 -11.91 -18.47 15.39
C ASP A 705 -11.11 -17.16 15.34
N LEU A 706 -10.80 -16.69 14.13
CA LEU A 706 -10.13 -15.40 13.89
C LEU A 706 -11.12 -14.22 13.79
N GLY A 707 -12.41 -14.42 14.07
CA GLY A 707 -13.43 -13.39 14.04
C GLY A 707 -13.75 -12.89 12.62
N LEU A 708 -13.65 -13.78 11.62
CA LEU A 708 -14.01 -13.52 10.21
C LEU A 708 -15.32 -14.21 9.81
N GLY A 709 -16.10 -14.68 10.78
CA GLY A 709 -17.35 -15.43 10.57
C GLY A 709 -18.38 -14.69 9.73
N TYR A 710 -18.41 -13.38 9.79
CA TYR A 710 -19.33 -12.52 9.05
C TYR A 710 -18.97 -12.27 7.59
N LEU A 711 -17.76 -12.62 7.13
CA LEU A 711 -17.36 -12.44 5.75
C LEU A 711 -18.06 -13.47 4.86
N THR A 712 -18.57 -13.03 3.71
CA THR A 712 -19.11 -13.96 2.72
C THR A 712 -17.97 -14.70 2.00
N LEU A 713 -18.20 -15.96 1.66
CA LEU A 713 -17.20 -16.76 0.93
C LEU A 713 -16.85 -16.15 -0.44
N GLY A 714 -17.81 -15.49 -1.08
CA GLY A 714 -17.65 -14.79 -2.35
C GLY A 714 -17.09 -13.37 -2.24
N GLU A 715 -16.88 -12.86 -1.02
CA GLU A 715 -16.33 -11.51 -0.78
C GLU A 715 -14.99 -11.32 -1.49
N GLU A 716 -14.84 -10.20 -2.17
CA GLU A 716 -13.61 -9.87 -2.90
C GLU A 716 -12.49 -9.45 -1.95
N THR A 717 -11.34 -10.10 -2.06
CA THR A 717 -10.20 -9.79 -1.17
C THR A 717 -9.70 -8.36 -1.26
N PRO A 718 -9.75 -7.63 -2.39
CA PRO A 718 -9.39 -6.21 -2.43
C PRO A 718 -10.30 -5.29 -1.61
N ARG A 719 -11.54 -5.71 -1.32
CA ARG A 719 -12.51 -4.93 -0.52
C ARG A 719 -12.33 -5.09 0.99
N LEU A 720 -11.57 -6.08 1.42
CA LEU A 720 -11.34 -6.33 2.83
C LEU A 720 -10.56 -5.19 3.49
N SER A 721 -10.92 -4.86 4.73
CA SER A 721 -10.14 -3.96 5.58
C SER A 721 -8.74 -4.50 5.86
N GLY A 722 -7.84 -3.65 6.39
CA GLY A 722 -6.46 -4.05 6.70
C GLY A 722 -6.40 -5.22 7.66
N GLY A 723 -7.18 -5.17 8.73
CA GLY A 723 -7.22 -6.22 9.74
C GLY A 723 -7.86 -7.51 9.23
N GLU A 724 -8.91 -7.44 8.42
CA GLU A 724 -9.53 -8.61 7.78
C GLU A 724 -8.56 -9.31 6.85
N ALA A 725 -7.85 -8.55 6.01
CA ALA A 725 -6.84 -9.09 5.10
C ALA A 725 -5.70 -9.79 5.84
N GLN A 726 -5.19 -9.19 6.94
CA GLN A 726 -4.15 -9.82 7.77
C GLN A 726 -4.63 -11.10 8.44
N ARG A 727 -5.83 -11.09 9.03
CA ARG A 727 -6.43 -12.28 9.64
C ARG A 727 -6.69 -13.38 8.61
N LEU A 728 -7.12 -13.04 7.40
CA LEU A 728 -7.30 -13.99 6.32
C LEU A 728 -5.96 -14.59 5.84
N LYS A 729 -4.88 -13.79 5.78
CA LYS A 729 -3.51 -14.31 5.54
C LYS A 729 -3.10 -15.29 6.63
N LEU A 730 -3.31 -14.93 7.89
CA LEU A 730 -3.01 -15.80 9.01
C LEU A 730 -3.77 -17.13 8.91
N ALA A 731 -5.08 -17.07 8.66
CA ALA A 731 -5.94 -18.25 8.47
C ALA A 731 -5.41 -19.17 7.36
N SER A 732 -4.98 -18.61 6.24
CA SER A 732 -4.47 -19.38 5.10
C SER A 732 -3.17 -20.14 5.40
N GLU A 733 -2.38 -19.64 6.34
CA GLU A 733 -1.12 -20.27 6.77
C GLU A 733 -1.28 -21.21 7.95
N MET A 734 -2.33 -21.05 8.76
CA MET A 734 -2.65 -21.98 9.85
C MET A 734 -2.98 -23.37 9.28
N GLY A 735 -2.37 -24.40 9.83
CA GLY A 735 -2.59 -25.81 9.41
C GLY A 735 -1.74 -26.30 8.24
N LYS A 736 -0.93 -25.44 7.59
CA LYS A 736 -0.03 -25.89 6.51
C LYS A 736 1.28 -26.54 7.02
N SER A 737 1.71 -26.22 8.24
CA SER A 737 2.87 -26.87 8.88
C SER A 737 2.89 -26.57 10.40
N GLN A 738 3.48 -27.47 11.17
CA GLN A 738 3.88 -27.19 12.55
C GLN A 738 5.21 -26.42 12.51
N SER A 739 5.28 -25.21 13.07
CA SER A 739 6.54 -24.47 13.24
C SER A 739 6.81 -24.25 14.73
N ASP A 740 8.07 -24.39 15.12
CA ASP A 740 8.50 -24.36 16.51
C ASP A 740 8.66 -22.95 17.09
N SER A 741 8.54 -21.90 16.29
CA SER A 741 8.76 -20.51 16.74
C SER A 741 7.90 -19.50 15.99
N GLN A 742 7.30 -18.58 16.73
CA GLN A 742 6.56 -17.43 16.18
C GLN A 742 7.22 -16.12 16.63
N ILE A 743 7.63 -15.31 15.67
CA ILE A 743 8.10 -13.94 15.92
C ILE A 743 7.08 -13.02 15.27
N GLY A 744 6.41 -12.22 16.08
CA GLY A 744 5.40 -11.26 15.65
C GLY A 744 5.87 -9.83 15.77
N ARG A 745 5.48 -8.98 14.82
CA ARG A 745 5.55 -7.53 14.93
C ARG A 745 4.25 -7.04 15.54
N ALA A 746 4.31 -6.38 16.70
CA ALA A 746 3.18 -5.63 17.19
C ALA A 746 3.01 -4.38 16.32
N HIS A 747 1.89 -4.27 15.63
CA HIS A 747 1.39 -2.99 15.18
C HIS A 747 0.73 -2.33 16.40
N VAL A 748 1.45 -1.43 17.03
CA VAL A 748 0.90 -0.45 17.94
C VAL A 748 0.55 0.77 17.12
#